data_9ee8d1c3dd2b819d51200a3daf1b5229
#
_entry.id   9ee8d1c3dd2b819d51200a3daf1b5229
#
_cell.length_a   1.000
_cell.length_b   1.000
_cell.length_c   1.000
_cell.angle_alpha   90.00
_cell.angle_beta   90.00
_cell.angle_gamma   90.00
#
_symmetry.space_group_name_H-M   'P 1'
#
loop_
_entity.id
_entity.type
_entity.pdbx_description
1 polymer ?
#
loop_
_entity_poly.entity_id
_entity_poly.type
_entity_poly.pdbx_seq_one_letter_code
_entity_poly.pdbx_strand_id
1 'polypeptide(L)'
;METSIKPQYLKGISWKGGRLEFVSSKGRADFSNMRKLDGIKYFAIENQFVKSINFSYYNLAESADKRLMLSEILDSTAVGQRLVSKFEYLPYLIGKRNSRDYDHWGYYNGAGNTTNRPTIRIGNAAIVGANRTSILEYTAANCLKRVYNNWGGYTEYEYELNDAVMDNIQTPIGGIRVKYIKQQATSNDSLITRYYYKKCDSRGNMLTVSSGTIFSGSNYCLWAEGGGDKYNFLLSSQLLCDVFDINGSPVSYATVIVKKTNESKSIYEYTSNESHSDLPSKVYYIPPNSSVVQNNNLAVFVNTSRFWHRGLINEEKLYDKSNNLIHEKTYSYSFGSTAKEVVKGYQTYTSVFAGKKTRHLCEYEWTSEPVLLKTEYSTGQDVINTNTQYTYDKDNLVPIEITETQYAPYTKFKTTITYPFNYPTTTTEGDGFNQGIAWMNRRHMINYPIETIRFKNDIVVGGNLNEYTGALAIVALNNMKQLKINEPKTTYSPYACVNGKMVCDPDYEIISINDAYSLPAYAPTQTRAGVHGKPISVIYGYNNTVIIATATNATVNQIYHTSFEDVNGAIICDKAKTGEKVYRGIFNIPLNHLDAGQYLLTYWKSENNGVTWEREMTQITVSSTSKSYLIGSTSSYVDEVRVHPARALMTTATY
;
A
#
# COMPACT_ATOMS: atom_id res chain seq x y z
N MET A 1 26.88 -29.70 2.54
CA MET A 1 26.21 -29.34 1.28
C MET A 1 26.43 -27.85 1.09
N GLU A 2 27.15 -27.47 0.06
CA GLU A 2 27.47 -26.07 -0.23
C GLU A 2 26.41 -25.57 -1.24
N THR A 3 25.63 -24.57 -0.84
CA THR A 3 24.57 -24.02 -1.69
C THR A 3 25.06 -22.73 -2.32
N SER A 4 25.24 -22.71 -3.63
CA SER A 4 25.59 -21.50 -4.38
C SER A 4 24.32 -20.82 -4.90
N ILE A 5 24.11 -19.55 -4.53
CA ILE A 5 22.98 -18.74 -4.99
C ILE A 5 23.51 -17.71 -6.00
N LYS A 6 22.97 -17.71 -7.22
CA LYS A 6 23.20 -16.66 -8.22
C LYS A 6 22.00 -15.71 -8.25
N PRO A 7 22.10 -14.53 -7.62
CA PRO A 7 21.01 -13.59 -7.63
C PRO A 7 20.73 -13.05 -9.03
N GLN A 8 19.46 -12.95 -9.39
CA GLN A 8 18.99 -12.27 -10.60
C GLN A 8 18.67 -10.82 -10.25
N TYR A 9 19.01 -9.90 -11.15
CA TYR A 9 18.76 -8.47 -10.98
C TYR A 9 17.84 -7.99 -12.09
N LEU A 10 16.72 -7.39 -11.69
CA LEU A 10 15.81 -6.75 -12.62
C LEU A 10 16.53 -5.60 -13.34
N LYS A 11 16.55 -5.61 -14.67
CA LYS A 11 17.16 -4.56 -15.48
C LYS A 11 16.15 -3.53 -15.97
N GLY A 12 14.94 -3.96 -16.26
CA GLY A 12 13.93 -3.06 -16.79
C GLY A 12 12.55 -3.69 -16.79
N ILE A 13 11.56 -2.83 -16.83
CA ILE A 13 10.16 -3.16 -17.07
C ILE A 13 9.70 -2.29 -18.23
N SER A 14 9.17 -2.89 -19.27
CA SER A 14 8.67 -2.17 -20.43
C SER A 14 7.18 -2.42 -20.62
N TRP A 15 6.47 -1.39 -21.02
CA TRP A 15 5.06 -1.44 -21.39
C TRP A 15 4.81 -0.54 -22.60
N LYS A 16 3.58 -0.52 -23.10
CA LYS A 16 3.22 0.21 -24.32
C LYS A 16 3.49 1.72 -24.25
N GLY A 17 3.44 2.32 -23.05
CA GLY A 17 3.63 3.76 -22.82
C GLY A 17 5.02 4.18 -22.33
N GLY A 18 5.99 3.26 -22.18
CA GLY A 18 7.33 3.62 -21.70
C GLY A 18 8.08 2.46 -21.07
N ARG A 19 9.16 2.77 -20.37
CA ARG A 19 9.95 1.78 -19.64
C ARG A 19 10.62 2.36 -18.40
N LEU A 20 10.83 1.50 -17.43
CA LEU A 20 11.74 1.73 -16.32
C LEU A 20 13.05 0.97 -16.55
N GLU A 21 14.16 1.61 -16.22
CA GLU A 21 15.48 1.00 -16.21
C GLU A 21 16.05 1.02 -14.79
N PHE A 22 16.44 -0.15 -14.27
CA PHE A 22 17.03 -0.30 -12.96
C PHE A 22 18.56 -0.27 -13.10
N VAL A 23 19.15 0.85 -12.72
CA VAL A 23 20.60 1.04 -12.76
C VAL A 23 21.21 0.44 -11.52
N SER A 24 22.14 -0.48 -11.70
CA SER A 24 22.82 -1.13 -10.58
C SER A 24 24.30 -1.31 -10.82
N SER A 25 25.12 -1.12 -9.78
CA SER A 25 26.57 -1.30 -9.84
C SER A 25 27.07 -2.41 -8.93
N LYS A 26 28.24 -2.94 -9.22
CA LYS A 26 29.05 -3.80 -8.35
C LYS A 26 29.86 -2.94 -7.37
N GLY A 27 30.60 -3.58 -6.51
CA GLY A 27 31.55 -2.90 -5.61
C GLY A 27 30.96 -2.57 -4.23
N ARG A 28 29.95 -3.32 -3.80
CA ARG A 28 29.51 -3.31 -2.40
C ARG A 28 30.66 -3.75 -1.50
N ALA A 29 30.92 -2.99 -0.45
CA ALA A 29 31.98 -3.33 0.50
C ALA A 29 31.59 -4.50 1.44
N ASP A 30 30.27 -4.79 1.55
CA ASP A 30 29.76 -5.90 2.36
C ASP A 30 29.65 -7.23 1.58
N PHE A 31 29.41 -7.17 0.26
CA PHE A 31 29.35 -8.32 -0.65
C PHE A 31 29.87 -7.93 -2.03
N SER A 32 31.17 -8.13 -2.26
CA SER A 32 31.85 -7.69 -3.48
C SER A 32 31.25 -8.21 -4.78
N ASN A 33 30.65 -9.40 -4.75
CA ASN A 33 30.03 -10.04 -5.91
C ASN A 33 28.56 -9.62 -6.14
N MET A 34 27.95 -8.93 -5.19
CA MET A 34 26.57 -8.46 -5.30
C MET A 34 26.50 -7.04 -5.84
N ARG A 35 25.38 -6.71 -6.47
CA ARG A 35 25.09 -5.36 -6.95
C ARG A 35 24.25 -4.59 -5.92
N LYS A 36 24.34 -3.26 -5.97
CA LYS A 36 23.42 -2.34 -5.31
C LYS A 36 22.60 -1.61 -6.38
N LEU A 37 21.41 -1.20 -6.07
CA LEU A 37 20.58 -0.37 -6.93
C LEU A 37 21.04 1.09 -6.79
N ASP A 38 21.54 1.68 -7.87
CA ASP A 38 22.01 3.08 -7.87
C ASP A 38 20.90 4.06 -8.27
N GLY A 39 19.95 3.60 -9.07
CA GLY A 39 18.82 4.43 -9.47
C GLY A 39 17.79 3.70 -10.32
N ILE A 40 16.67 4.36 -10.53
CA ILE A 40 15.59 3.93 -11.41
C ILE A 40 15.34 5.08 -12.38
N LYS A 41 15.53 4.82 -13.69
CA LYS A 41 15.27 5.79 -14.75
C LYS A 41 13.92 5.50 -15.39
N TYR A 42 13.15 6.55 -15.60
CA TYR A 42 11.89 6.47 -16.33
C TYR A 42 12.10 7.07 -17.73
N PHE A 43 11.68 6.32 -18.73
CA PHE A 43 11.66 6.72 -20.12
C PHE A 43 10.25 6.59 -20.66
N ALA A 44 9.78 7.59 -21.36
CA ALA A 44 8.58 7.53 -22.21
C ALA A 44 8.83 6.69 -23.47
N ILE A 45 7.84 6.60 -24.34
CA ILE A 45 7.97 5.95 -25.66
C ILE A 45 9.17 6.56 -26.41
N GLU A 46 9.79 5.78 -27.31
CA GLU A 46 10.97 6.19 -28.11
C GLU A 46 12.22 6.52 -27.29
N ASN A 47 12.31 5.95 -26.05
CA ASN A 47 13.45 6.14 -25.15
C ASN A 47 13.66 7.58 -24.65
N GLN A 48 12.63 8.42 -24.71
CA GLN A 48 12.73 9.76 -24.17
C GLN A 48 12.87 9.69 -22.64
N PHE A 49 13.98 10.23 -22.12
CA PHE A 49 14.20 10.31 -20.66
C PHE A 49 13.23 11.31 -20.03
N VAL A 50 12.59 10.92 -18.94
CA VAL A 50 11.66 11.77 -18.18
C VAL A 50 12.27 12.18 -16.84
N LYS A 51 12.67 11.21 -16.03
CA LYS A 51 13.30 11.45 -14.73
C LYS A 51 14.01 10.22 -14.20
N SER A 52 14.81 10.38 -13.17
CA SER A 52 15.36 9.27 -12.39
C SER A 52 15.23 9.50 -10.89
N ILE A 53 15.09 8.40 -10.18
CA ILE A 53 15.26 8.37 -8.73
C ILE A 53 16.62 7.73 -8.47
N ASN A 54 17.50 8.43 -7.76
CA ASN A 54 18.85 7.98 -7.46
C ASN A 54 18.99 7.68 -5.95
N PHE A 55 19.79 6.68 -5.64
CA PHE A 55 20.00 6.19 -4.28
C PHE A 55 21.47 6.36 -3.87
N SER A 56 21.70 7.07 -2.77
CA SER A 56 23.00 7.21 -2.15
C SER A 56 23.14 6.25 -0.97
N TYR A 57 24.33 5.73 -0.77
CA TYR A 57 24.60 4.73 0.26
C TYR A 57 25.91 5.05 0.99
N TYR A 58 26.00 4.61 2.24
CA TYR A 58 27.25 4.53 2.97
C TYR A 58 27.45 3.12 3.57
N ASN A 59 28.66 2.82 3.97
CA ASN A 59 28.97 1.59 4.67
C ASN A 59 29.25 1.92 6.14
N LEU A 60 28.63 1.18 7.06
CA LEU A 60 28.96 1.28 8.47
C LEU A 60 30.41 0.82 8.67
N ALA A 61 31.27 1.76 9.07
CA ALA A 61 32.71 1.53 9.15
C ALA A 61 33.13 0.69 10.37
N GLU A 62 32.35 0.75 11.45
CA GLU A 62 32.71 0.18 12.75
C GLU A 62 32.16 -1.22 13.02
N SER A 63 31.36 -1.78 12.12
CA SER A 63 30.89 -3.16 12.27
C SER A 63 31.94 -4.17 11.83
N ALA A 64 32.02 -5.29 12.53
CA ALA A 64 32.95 -6.40 12.18
C ALA A 64 32.76 -6.90 10.74
N ASP A 65 31.55 -6.79 10.21
CA ASP A 65 31.21 -6.95 8.80
C ASP A 65 30.54 -5.67 8.33
N LYS A 66 31.01 -5.10 7.23
CA LYS A 66 30.38 -3.91 6.64
C LYS A 66 28.91 -4.16 6.31
N ARG A 67 28.10 -3.12 6.40
CA ARG A 67 26.67 -3.11 6.04
C ARG A 67 26.40 -1.93 5.11
N LEU A 68 25.73 -2.19 4.01
CA LEU A 68 25.30 -1.15 3.08
C LEU A 68 24.02 -0.50 3.61
N MET A 69 24.07 0.81 3.88
CA MET A 69 22.96 1.59 4.41
C MET A 69 22.53 2.64 3.38
N LEU A 70 21.22 2.77 3.14
CA LEU A 70 20.67 3.83 2.30
C LEU A 70 20.77 5.16 3.04
N SER A 71 21.44 6.15 2.47
CA SER A 71 21.59 7.48 3.08
C SER A 71 20.60 8.50 2.54
N GLU A 72 20.38 8.52 1.23
CA GLU A 72 19.55 9.52 0.59
C GLU A 72 18.80 8.97 -0.63
N ILE A 73 17.65 9.56 -0.88
CA ILE A 73 16.89 9.40 -2.13
C ILE A 73 16.85 10.76 -2.80
N LEU A 74 17.28 10.81 -4.06
CA LEU A 74 17.36 12.01 -4.87
C LEU A 74 16.43 11.86 -6.08
N ASP A 75 15.59 12.85 -6.32
CA ASP A 75 14.82 13.00 -7.56
C ASP A 75 15.67 13.81 -8.55
N SER A 76 15.92 13.26 -9.71
CA SER A 76 16.77 13.87 -10.72
C SER A 76 15.99 13.98 -12.02
N THR A 77 15.91 15.19 -12.51
CA THR A 77 15.47 15.52 -13.86
C THR A 77 16.70 15.90 -14.67
N ALA A 78 16.50 16.25 -15.93
CA ALA A 78 17.56 16.79 -16.75
C ALA A 78 18.14 18.12 -16.18
N VAL A 79 17.38 18.89 -15.38
CA VAL A 79 17.77 20.19 -14.80
C VAL A 79 18.61 20.10 -13.53
N GLY A 80 18.55 18.98 -12.82
CA GLY A 80 19.31 18.82 -11.59
C GLY A 80 18.77 17.77 -10.62
N GLN A 81 19.41 17.70 -9.46
CA GLN A 81 19.04 16.78 -8.39
C GLN A 81 18.40 17.51 -7.23
N ARG A 82 17.31 16.95 -6.70
CA ARG A 82 16.61 17.43 -5.51
C ARG A 82 16.57 16.31 -4.47
N LEU A 83 16.92 16.65 -3.23
CA LEU A 83 16.75 15.72 -2.11
C LEU A 83 15.26 15.40 -1.91
N VAL A 84 14.90 14.14 -1.89
CA VAL A 84 13.56 13.67 -1.53
C VAL A 84 13.52 13.26 -0.07
N SER A 85 14.47 12.42 0.35
CA SER A 85 14.58 11.96 1.73
C SER A 85 16.02 11.64 2.11
N LYS A 86 16.39 11.91 3.37
CA LYS A 86 17.65 11.49 3.98
C LYS A 86 17.36 10.62 5.19
N PHE A 87 18.17 9.59 5.41
CA PHE A 87 17.99 8.57 6.43
C PHE A 87 19.14 8.57 7.42
N GLU A 88 18.80 8.49 8.70
CA GLU A 88 19.74 8.24 9.79
C GLU A 88 19.34 6.96 10.53
N TYR A 89 20.33 6.21 10.97
CA TYR A 89 20.15 4.94 11.66
C TYR A 89 20.76 4.98 13.06
N LEU A 90 20.29 4.10 13.95
CA LEU A 90 20.85 3.97 15.28
C LEU A 90 22.31 3.49 15.20
N PRO A 91 23.24 4.15 15.88
CA PRO A 91 24.68 3.93 15.71
C PRO A 91 25.22 2.76 16.53
N TYR A 92 24.37 1.79 16.88
CA TYR A 92 24.81 0.63 17.65
C TYR A 92 25.57 -0.37 16.79
N LEU A 93 26.60 -0.99 17.38
CA LEU A 93 27.44 -1.96 16.67
C LEU A 93 26.68 -3.27 16.47
N ILE A 94 26.72 -3.77 15.25
CA ILE A 94 26.22 -5.10 14.92
C ILE A 94 27.40 -6.06 14.73
N GLY A 95 27.29 -7.27 15.25
CA GLY A 95 28.31 -8.30 15.12
C GLY A 95 28.44 -8.87 13.70
N LYS A 96 29.34 -9.85 13.56
CA LYS A 96 29.51 -10.62 12.32
C LYS A 96 28.23 -11.33 11.93
N ARG A 97 27.99 -11.48 10.61
CA ARG A 97 26.81 -12.20 10.09
C ARG A 97 26.71 -13.64 10.54
N ASN A 98 27.84 -14.29 10.79
CA ASN A 98 27.92 -15.65 11.30
C ASN A 98 28.20 -15.70 12.82
N SER A 99 27.93 -14.63 13.55
CA SER A 99 28.02 -14.59 15.01
C SER A 99 27.09 -15.61 15.66
N ARG A 100 27.48 -16.14 16.80
CA ARG A 100 26.64 -16.96 17.68
C ARG A 100 25.87 -16.14 18.69
N ASP A 101 26.04 -14.81 18.64
CA ASP A 101 25.43 -13.84 19.54
C ASP A 101 24.06 -13.45 19.03
N TYR A 102 23.08 -14.31 19.24
CA TYR A 102 21.67 -14.08 18.90
C TYR A 102 20.77 -14.61 20.02
N ASP A 103 19.63 -13.97 20.18
CA ASP A 103 18.61 -14.38 21.12
C ASP A 103 17.80 -15.60 20.63
N HIS A 104 16.70 -15.94 21.30
CA HIS A 104 15.84 -17.05 20.91
C HIS A 104 15.14 -16.83 19.56
N TRP A 105 14.98 -15.58 19.14
CA TRP A 105 14.31 -15.18 17.91
C TRP A 105 15.27 -14.86 16.77
N GLY A 106 16.59 -15.02 17.00
CA GLY A 106 17.62 -14.80 15.98
C GLY A 106 18.11 -13.37 15.86
N TYR A 107 17.67 -12.44 16.71
CA TYR A 107 18.19 -11.08 16.76
C TYR A 107 19.54 -11.03 17.46
N TYR A 108 20.46 -10.21 16.95
CA TYR A 108 21.77 -10.03 17.54
C TYR A 108 21.67 -9.50 18.99
N ASN A 109 22.39 -10.11 19.93
CA ASN A 109 22.34 -9.77 21.35
C ASN A 109 23.70 -9.45 21.98
N GLY A 110 24.80 -9.51 21.21
CA GLY A 110 26.13 -9.12 21.68
C GLY A 110 26.68 -9.91 22.87
N ALA A 111 26.18 -11.13 23.12
CA ALA A 111 26.45 -11.87 24.36
C ALA A 111 27.81 -12.54 24.42
N GLY A 112 28.63 -12.52 23.36
CA GLY A 112 29.95 -13.18 23.31
C GLY A 112 29.88 -14.71 23.35
N ASN A 113 28.85 -15.30 22.76
CA ASN A 113 28.58 -16.73 22.81
C ASN A 113 29.64 -17.55 22.06
N THR A 114 30.15 -18.59 22.70
CA THR A 114 31.11 -19.54 22.10
C THR A 114 30.43 -20.78 21.52
N THR A 115 29.17 -21.01 21.83
CA THR A 115 28.35 -22.13 21.38
C THR A 115 26.98 -21.68 20.87
N ASN A 116 26.36 -22.48 20.01
CA ASN A 116 24.98 -22.26 19.57
C ASN A 116 23.94 -22.96 20.46
N ARG A 117 24.35 -23.92 21.30
CA ARG A 117 23.47 -24.60 22.23
C ARG A 117 23.06 -23.65 23.35
N PRO A 118 21.76 -23.36 23.55
CA PRO A 118 21.32 -22.46 24.61
C PRO A 118 21.53 -23.07 26.00
N THR A 119 21.55 -22.22 27.01
CA THR A 119 21.41 -22.65 28.41
C THR A 119 20.04 -23.23 28.64
N ILE A 120 19.95 -24.46 29.15
CA ILE A 120 18.69 -25.17 29.42
C ILE A 120 18.65 -25.56 30.88
N ARG A 121 17.50 -25.38 31.48
CA ARG A 121 17.19 -25.85 32.86
C ARG A 121 16.27 -27.06 32.79
N ILE A 122 16.62 -28.10 33.55
CA ILE A 122 15.85 -29.32 33.64
C ILE A 122 15.78 -29.67 35.15
N GLY A 123 14.61 -29.45 35.72
CA GLY A 123 14.47 -29.48 37.18
C GLY A 123 15.42 -28.48 37.85
N ASN A 124 16.24 -28.95 38.80
CA ASN A 124 17.25 -28.13 39.49
C ASN A 124 18.60 -28.05 38.77
N ALA A 125 18.80 -28.82 37.69
CA ALA A 125 20.05 -28.82 36.94
C ALA A 125 20.04 -27.80 35.83
N ALA A 126 21.14 -27.04 35.65
CA ALA A 126 21.33 -26.14 34.52
C ALA A 126 22.46 -26.68 33.64
N ILE A 127 22.20 -26.86 32.35
CA ILE A 127 23.18 -27.13 31.32
C ILE A 127 23.58 -25.79 30.72
N VAL A 128 24.75 -25.28 31.10
CA VAL A 128 25.22 -23.96 30.65
C VAL A 128 25.52 -24.00 29.15
N GLY A 129 25.11 -23.00 28.44
CA GLY A 129 25.29 -22.81 26.99
C GLY A 129 25.27 -21.33 26.62
N ALA A 130 24.80 -21.04 25.42
CA ALA A 130 24.66 -19.67 24.93
C ALA A 130 23.63 -18.86 25.74
N ASN A 131 23.96 -17.61 26.01
CA ASN A 131 23.02 -16.62 26.52
C ASN A 131 22.10 -16.14 25.36
N ARG A 132 20.81 -16.35 25.53
CA ARG A 132 19.76 -16.00 24.54
C ARG A 132 18.88 -14.83 24.97
N THR A 133 19.33 -14.03 25.94
CA THR A 133 18.62 -12.83 26.39
C THR A 133 18.65 -11.77 25.30
N SER A 134 17.48 -11.16 25.00
CA SER A 134 17.38 -10.03 24.08
C SER A 134 17.87 -8.74 24.75
N ILE A 135 18.66 -7.94 24.06
CA ILE A 135 19.24 -6.68 24.55
C ILE A 135 18.93 -5.59 23.53
N LEU A 136 18.24 -4.51 23.99
CA LEU A 136 17.71 -3.46 23.12
C LEU A 136 18.76 -2.84 22.19
N GLU A 137 19.92 -2.45 22.72
CA GLU A 137 20.98 -1.79 21.94
C GLU A 137 21.46 -2.65 20.76
N TYR A 138 21.60 -3.95 20.99
CA TYR A 138 22.04 -4.87 19.94
C TYR A 138 20.90 -5.26 18.98
N THR A 139 19.69 -5.46 19.50
CA THR A 139 18.50 -5.79 18.67
C THR A 139 18.12 -4.61 17.77
N ALA A 140 18.25 -3.37 18.26
CA ALA A 140 17.94 -2.15 17.53
C ALA A 140 19.12 -1.65 16.65
N ALA A 141 20.24 -2.36 16.62
CA ALA A 141 21.41 -1.94 15.84
C ALA A 141 21.06 -1.73 14.37
N ASN A 142 21.41 -0.56 13.84
CA ASN A 142 21.15 -0.15 12.46
C ASN A 142 19.66 -0.01 12.09
N CYS A 143 18.76 0.04 13.06
CA CYS A 143 17.37 0.39 12.78
C CYS A 143 17.26 1.87 12.44
N LEU A 144 16.22 2.23 11.68
CA LEU A 144 15.97 3.60 11.24
C LEU A 144 15.72 4.50 12.45
N LYS A 145 16.51 5.57 12.57
CA LYS A 145 16.36 6.58 13.62
C LYS A 145 15.57 7.79 13.15
N ARG A 146 15.94 8.35 11.98
CA ARG A 146 15.29 9.55 11.43
C ARG A 146 15.14 9.48 9.93
N VAL A 147 14.06 10.09 9.46
CA VAL A 147 13.81 10.38 8.04
C VAL A 147 13.60 11.87 7.90
N TYR A 148 14.47 12.53 7.15
CA TYR A 148 14.33 13.93 6.79
C TYR A 148 13.60 14.09 5.46
N ASN A 149 12.76 15.09 5.37
CA ASN A 149 12.14 15.51 4.11
C ASN A 149 12.95 16.62 3.43
N ASN A 150 12.54 17.00 2.23
CA ASN A 150 13.20 18.03 1.42
C ASN A 150 13.05 19.48 1.97
N TRP A 151 12.22 19.70 2.98
CA TRP A 151 12.02 21.02 3.62
C TRP A 151 12.74 21.16 4.97
N GLY A 152 13.57 20.17 5.34
CA GLY A 152 14.35 20.18 6.59
C GLY A 152 13.60 19.66 7.82
N GLY A 153 12.33 19.33 7.69
CA GLY A 153 11.61 18.60 8.73
C GLY A 153 12.02 17.14 8.81
N TYR A 154 11.75 16.49 9.95
CA TYR A 154 12.07 15.09 10.12
C TYR A 154 11.05 14.32 10.94
N THR A 155 11.02 13.01 10.74
CA THR A 155 10.35 12.02 11.60
C THR A 155 11.41 11.20 12.31
N GLU A 156 11.37 11.18 13.65
CA GLU A 156 12.27 10.40 14.50
C GLU A 156 11.52 9.24 15.16
N TYR A 157 12.16 8.11 15.26
CA TYR A 157 11.63 6.88 15.87
C TYR A 157 12.46 6.52 17.09
N GLU A 158 11.79 6.23 18.20
CA GLU A 158 12.38 5.56 19.36
C GLU A 158 11.76 4.19 19.54
N TYR A 159 12.58 3.25 19.93
CA TYR A 159 12.19 1.84 20.06
C TYR A 159 12.36 1.33 21.48
N GLU A 160 11.66 0.25 21.77
CA GLU A 160 11.85 -0.58 22.95
C GLU A 160 11.75 -2.06 22.55
N LEU A 161 12.25 -2.97 23.40
CA LEU A 161 12.06 -4.42 23.16
C LEU A 161 10.57 -4.77 23.17
N ASN A 162 10.21 -5.77 22.40
CA ASN A 162 8.94 -6.46 22.61
C ASN A 162 8.88 -7.05 24.01
N ASP A 163 7.70 -7.17 24.60
CA ASP A 163 7.44 -7.90 25.83
C ASP A 163 6.15 -8.71 25.73
N ALA A 164 6.09 -9.77 26.52
CA ALA A 164 4.88 -10.57 26.69
C ALA A 164 4.80 -11.11 28.12
N VAL A 165 3.64 -11.58 28.51
CA VAL A 165 3.45 -12.30 29.78
C VAL A 165 3.66 -13.80 29.53
N MET A 166 4.65 -14.38 30.20
CA MET A 166 4.98 -15.80 30.17
C MET A 166 5.00 -16.30 31.62
N ASP A 167 4.22 -17.33 31.94
CA ASP A 167 4.12 -17.89 33.31
C ASP A 167 3.88 -16.81 34.38
N ASN A 168 3.00 -15.84 34.10
CA ASN A 168 2.69 -14.67 34.91
C ASN A 168 3.86 -13.68 35.14
N ILE A 169 4.95 -13.80 34.38
CA ILE A 169 6.09 -12.89 34.41
C ILE A 169 6.16 -12.12 33.11
N GLN A 170 6.24 -10.78 33.22
CA GLN A 170 6.49 -9.95 32.06
C GLN A 170 7.94 -10.13 31.59
N THR A 171 8.12 -10.69 30.42
CA THR A 171 9.42 -11.12 29.88
C THR A 171 9.74 -10.35 28.60
N PRO A 172 10.96 -9.80 28.44
CA PRO A 172 11.41 -9.24 27.16
C PRO A 172 11.44 -10.33 26.08
N ILE A 173 10.94 -9.98 24.89
CA ILE A 173 10.87 -10.85 23.71
C ILE A 173 11.74 -10.24 22.61
N GLY A 174 12.31 -11.07 21.76
CA GLY A 174 13.13 -10.62 20.64
C GLY A 174 12.40 -9.70 19.66
N GLY A 175 13.18 -8.85 19.01
CA GLY A 175 12.67 -7.78 18.15
C GLY A 175 12.36 -6.51 18.91
N ILE A 176 12.07 -5.47 18.16
CA ILE A 176 11.77 -4.14 18.68
C ILE A 176 10.38 -3.68 18.24
N ARG A 177 9.78 -2.79 19.02
CA ARG A 177 8.55 -2.08 18.68
C ARG A 177 8.75 -0.58 18.88
N VAL A 178 7.91 0.22 18.24
CA VAL A 178 7.99 1.69 18.35
C VAL A 178 7.49 2.13 19.73
N LYS A 179 8.32 2.88 20.47
CA LYS A 179 7.97 3.51 21.73
C LYS A 179 7.32 4.88 21.52
N TYR A 180 7.94 5.69 20.64
CA TYR A 180 7.32 6.94 20.16
C TYR A 180 7.80 7.33 18.76
N ILE A 181 6.98 8.14 18.11
CA ILE A 181 7.30 8.86 16.87
C ILE A 181 7.27 10.35 17.16
N LYS A 182 8.36 11.05 16.83
CA LYS A 182 8.43 12.51 16.88
C LYS A 182 8.48 13.07 15.46
N GLN A 183 7.53 13.91 15.11
CA GLN A 183 7.52 14.66 13.87
C GLN A 183 7.88 16.11 14.16
N GLN A 184 8.86 16.66 13.46
CA GLN A 184 9.33 18.02 13.62
C GLN A 184 9.36 18.71 12.27
N ALA A 185 8.63 19.85 12.14
CA ALA A 185 8.54 20.60 10.89
C ALA A 185 9.74 21.54 10.73
N THR A 186 9.93 22.47 11.65
CA THR A 186 11.02 23.44 11.75
C THR A 186 11.40 23.60 13.21
N SER A 187 12.23 24.54 13.57
CA SER A 187 13.00 24.59 14.81
C SER A 187 12.29 24.29 16.14
N ASN A 188 11.00 24.60 16.32
CA ASN A 188 10.38 24.51 17.65
C ASN A 188 9.07 23.74 17.75
N ASP A 189 8.39 23.42 16.65
CA ASP A 189 7.12 22.70 16.70
C ASP A 189 7.32 21.20 16.47
N SER A 190 7.04 20.40 17.49
CA SER A 190 7.10 18.97 17.38
C SER A 190 5.83 18.30 17.88
N LEU A 191 5.36 17.31 17.11
CA LEU A 191 4.30 16.41 17.50
C LEU A 191 4.91 15.09 17.94
N ILE A 192 4.65 14.67 19.18
CA ILE A 192 5.10 13.37 19.69
C ILE A 192 3.89 12.48 19.86
N THR A 193 3.95 11.30 19.24
CA THR A 193 2.98 10.21 19.40
C THR A 193 3.65 9.07 20.16
N ARG A 194 3.19 8.76 21.36
CA ARG A 194 3.70 7.69 22.23
C ARG A 194 2.81 6.48 22.16
N TYR A 195 3.40 5.30 22.13
CA TYR A 195 2.72 4.01 22.07
C TYR A 195 2.99 3.22 23.35
N TYR A 196 1.94 2.65 23.92
CA TYR A 196 2.04 1.79 25.08
C TYR A 196 1.29 0.49 24.79
N TYR A 197 1.94 -0.61 25.05
CA TYR A 197 1.47 -1.96 24.72
C TYR A 197 1.04 -2.67 25.99
N LYS A 198 0.13 -2.06 26.73
CA LYS A 198 -0.31 -2.48 28.05
C LYS A 198 -1.81 -2.78 28.07
N LYS A 199 -2.24 -3.69 28.94
CA LYS A 199 -3.66 -3.91 29.19
C LYS A 199 -4.28 -2.67 29.84
N CYS A 200 -5.59 -2.49 29.69
CA CYS A 200 -6.38 -1.44 30.33
C CYS A 200 -7.40 -2.05 31.31
N ASP A 201 -7.80 -1.26 32.30
CA ASP A 201 -8.99 -1.55 33.09
C ASP A 201 -10.28 -1.14 32.34
N SER A 202 -11.45 -1.43 32.89
CA SER A 202 -12.75 -1.08 32.30
C SER A 202 -12.99 0.44 32.14
N ARG A 203 -12.21 1.28 32.84
CA ARG A 203 -12.26 2.75 32.74
C ARG A 203 -11.23 3.30 31.76
N GLY A 204 -10.49 2.43 31.08
CA GLY A 204 -9.43 2.82 30.15
C GLY A 204 -8.14 3.31 30.81
N ASN A 205 -7.93 3.02 32.11
CA ASN A 205 -6.64 3.31 32.76
C ASN A 205 -5.64 2.22 32.38
N MET A 206 -4.43 2.67 32.03
CA MET A 206 -3.34 1.77 31.66
C MET A 206 -2.84 1.00 32.88
N LEU A 207 -2.77 -0.32 32.76
CA LEU A 207 -2.19 -1.22 33.76
C LEU A 207 -0.67 -1.35 33.54
N THR A 208 0.04 -1.93 34.49
CA THR A 208 1.47 -2.22 34.36
C THR A 208 1.77 -3.45 33.52
N VAL A 209 0.77 -4.32 33.32
CA VAL A 209 0.89 -5.61 32.63
C VAL A 209 0.90 -5.43 31.10
N SER A 210 1.79 -6.13 30.43
CA SER A 210 1.84 -6.17 28.96
C SER A 210 0.56 -6.80 28.38
N SER A 211 0.11 -6.28 27.23
CA SER A 211 -0.94 -6.91 26.40
C SER A 211 -0.37 -7.91 25.38
N GLY A 212 0.96 -8.09 25.38
CA GLY A 212 1.66 -8.96 24.45
C GLY A 212 1.48 -10.44 24.77
N THR A 213 1.27 -11.22 23.72
CA THR A 213 1.20 -12.70 23.78
C THR A 213 2.16 -13.27 22.74
N ILE A 214 3.04 -14.18 23.14
CA ILE A 214 3.97 -14.83 22.22
C ILE A 214 3.23 -15.79 21.28
N PHE A 215 3.80 -15.98 20.09
CA PHE A 215 3.30 -16.97 19.16
C PHE A 215 3.58 -18.39 19.65
N SER A 216 4.84 -18.69 20.00
CA SER A 216 5.27 -19.98 20.57
C SER A 216 6.45 -19.79 21.50
N GLY A 217 6.56 -20.64 22.51
CA GLY A 217 7.75 -20.74 23.36
C GLY A 217 8.92 -21.36 22.61
N SER A 218 10.15 -20.96 22.96
CA SER A 218 11.36 -21.53 22.38
C SER A 218 11.57 -22.98 22.89
N ASN A 219 11.69 -23.93 21.97
CA ASN A 219 11.97 -25.33 22.29
C ASN A 219 13.25 -25.83 21.60
N TYR A 220 14.15 -26.41 22.37
CA TYR A 220 15.43 -26.98 21.92
C TYR A 220 15.61 -28.44 22.34
N CYS A 221 14.66 -29.00 23.07
CA CYS A 221 14.73 -30.37 23.54
C CYS A 221 13.88 -31.30 22.65
N LEU A 222 14.54 -32.19 21.92
CA LEU A 222 13.88 -33.17 21.05
C LEU A 222 13.19 -34.25 21.87
N TRP A 223 13.85 -34.75 22.89
CA TRP A 223 13.30 -35.74 23.80
C TRP A 223 14.10 -35.79 25.11
N ALA A 224 13.44 -36.28 26.13
CA ALA A 224 14.05 -36.58 27.41
C ALA A 224 13.61 -37.99 27.84
N GLU A 225 14.55 -38.81 28.25
CA GLU A 225 14.33 -40.14 28.78
C GLU A 225 14.98 -40.26 30.17
N GLY A 226 14.23 -40.72 31.16
CA GLY A 226 14.80 -40.89 32.49
C GLY A 226 14.11 -41.97 33.29
N GLY A 227 14.86 -42.58 34.19
CA GLY A 227 14.41 -43.51 35.20
C GLY A 227 15.32 -43.42 36.42
N GLY A 228 14.75 -43.22 37.60
CA GLY A 228 15.48 -42.90 38.81
C GLY A 228 16.14 -41.53 38.77
N ASP A 229 17.41 -41.43 39.17
CA ASP A 229 18.15 -40.15 39.21
C ASP A 229 18.92 -39.79 37.91
N LYS A 230 18.71 -40.50 36.80
CA LYS A 230 19.42 -40.30 35.54
C LYS A 230 18.45 -39.96 34.41
N TYR A 231 18.75 -38.88 33.72
CA TYR A 231 18.03 -38.45 32.53
C TYR A 231 18.95 -38.31 31.33
N ASN A 232 18.51 -38.81 30.17
CA ASN A 232 19.16 -38.58 28.90
C ASN A 232 18.34 -37.56 28.08
N PHE A 233 19.02 -36.59 27.47
CA PHE A 233 18.38 -35.56 26.68
C PHE A 233 19.00 -35.51 25.28
N LEU A 234 18.19 -35.30 24.27
CA LEU A 234 18.64 -34.91 22.95
C LEU A 234 18.31 -33.42 22.74
N LEU A 235 19.34 -32.60 22.73
CA LEU A 235 19.24 -31.16 22.60
C LEU A 235 19.65 -30.74 21.19
N SER A 236 18.90 -29.79 20.63
CA SER A 236 19.24 -29.10 19.38
C SER A 236 19.95 -27.78 19.69
N SER A 237 20.84 -27.35 18.79
CA SER A 237 21.37 -25.99 18.75
C SER A 237 20.46 -25.02 18.00
N GLN A 238 19.46 -25.54 17.30
CA GLN A 238 18.44 -24.78 16.57
C GLN A 238 17.08 -25.00 17.23
N LEU A 239 16.21 -24.00 17.07
CA LEU A 239 14.82 -24.14 17.48
C LEU A 239 14.14 -25.31 16.76
N LEU A 240 13.31 -26.02 17.49
CA LEU A 240 12.51 -27.17 17.02
C LEU A 240 11.09 -26.78 16.64
N CYS A 241 10.69 -25.56 16.95
CA CYS A 241 9.38 -24.98 16.64
C CYS A 241 9.54 -23.58 16.05
N ASP A 242 8.56 -23.14 15.29
CA ASP A 242 8.49 -21.78 14.84
C ASP A 242 8.12 -20.86 16.01
N VAL A 243 8.88 -19.78 16.18
CA VAL A 243 8.65 -18.75 17.21
C VAL A 243 8.08 -17.47 16.63
N PHE A 244 7.85 -17.45 15.32
CA PHE A 244 7.21 -16.38 14.58
C PHE A 244 5.89 -16.87 13.99
N ASP A 245 4.92 -15.98 13.89
CA ASP A 245 3.76 -16.24 13.03
C ASP A 245 4.16 -16.14 11.54
N ILE A 246 3.25 -16.46 10.65
CA ILE A 246 3.51 -16.40 9.20
C ILE A 246 3.84 -14.99 8.70
N ASN A 247 3.47 -13.94 9.45
CA ASN A 247 3.80 -12.54 9.16
C ASN A 247 5.17 -12.13 9.69
N GLY A 248 5.87 -13.05 10.37
CA GLY A 248 7.21 -12.81 10.91
C GLY A 248 7.21 -12.06 12.25
N SER A 249 6.10 -12.04 12.99
CA SER A 249 6.03 -11.43 14.33
C SER A 249 6.15 -12.47 15.44
N PRO A 250 7.01 -12.27 16.46
CA PRO A 250 7.10 -13.17 17.60
C PRO A 250 6.04 -12.88 18.67
N VAL A 251 5.41 -11.69 18.64
CA VAL A 251 4.44 -11.21 19.64
C VAL A 251 3.26 -10.53 18.94
N SER A 252 2.06 -10.79 19.40
CA SER A 252 0.86 -10.01 19.08
C SER A 252 0.39 -9.23 20.30
N TYR A 253 -0.02 -7.98 20.11
CA TYR A 253 -0.52 -7.12 21.18
C TYR A 253 -2.03 -7.00 21.07
N ALA A 254 -2.74 -7.40 22.14
CA ALA A 254 -4.19 -7.28 22.20
C ALA A 254 -4.64 -5.82 22.40
N THR A 255 -3.85 -5.00 23.09
CA THR A 255 -4.17 -3.60 23.38
C THR A 255 -2.99 -2.70 23.06
N VAL A 256 -3.25 -1.61 22.33
CA VAL A 256 -2.28 -0.54 22.05
C VAL A 256 -2.90 0.80 22.46
N ILE A 257 -2.21 1.53 23.34
CA ILE A 257 -2.61 2.86 23.77
C ILE A 257 -1.74 3.89 23.06
N VAL A 258 -2.36 4.87 22.42
CA VAL A 258 -1.69 5.95 21.71
C VAL A 258 -1.96 7.26 22.43
N LYS A 259 -0.89 7.98 22.81
CA LYS A 259 -0.97 9.33 23.39
C LYS A 259 -0.24 10.33 22.52
N LYS A 260 -0.92 11.42 22.17
CA LYS A 260 -0.34 12.54 21.42
C LYS A 260 0.09 13.69 22.35
N THR A 261 0.88 14.61 21.85
CA THR A 261 1.37 15.80 22.61
C THR A 261 0.25 16.64 23.22
N ASN A 262 -0.94 16.65 22.61
CA ASN A 262 -2.12 17.34 23.13
C ASN A 262 -2.83 16.59 24.28
N GLU A 263 -2.23 15.48 24.76
CA GLU A 263 -2.70 14.63 25.85
C GLU A 263 -3.98 13.85 25.57
N SER A 264 -4.53 13.89 24.34
CA SER A 264 -5.60 12.99 23.96
C SER A 264 -5.09 11.54 23.93
N LYS A 265 -5.94 10.60 24.33
CA LYS A 265 -5.60 9.18 24.41
C LYS A 265 -6.55 8.38 23.54
N SER A 266 -6.00 7.53 22.71
CA SER A 266 -6.75 6.51 21.97
C SER A 266 -6.34 5.13 22.47
N ILE A 267 -7.30 4.22 22.62
CA ILE A 267 -7.08 2.81 22.96
C ILE A 267 -7.61 1.98 21.79
N TYR A 268 -6.77 1.08 21.29
CA TYR A 268 -7.11 0.15 20.24
C TYR A 268 -7.02 -1.27 20.77
N GLU A 269 -8.09 -2.05 20.59
CA GLU A 269 -8.10 -3.46 20.94
C GLU A 269 -8.17 -4.33 19.70
N TYR A 270 -7.32 -5.36 19.66
CA TYR A 270 -7.14 -6.23 18.51
C TYR A 270 -7.33 -7.70 18.89
N THR A 271 -7.75 -8.48 17.91
CA THR A 271 -7.59 -9.93 18.01
C THR A 271 -6.09 -10.27 18.07
N SER A 272 -5.74 -11.19 18.95
CA SER A 272 -4.34 -11.56 19.21
C SER A 272 -4.17 -13.08 19.24
N ASN A 273 -2.96 -13.53 19.49
CA ASN A 273 -2.67 -14.94 19.69
C ASN A 273 -3.35 -15.49 20.98
N GLU A 274 -3.65 -14.64 21.95
CA GLU A 274 -4.41 -15.03 23.16
C GLU A 274 -5.86 -15.41 22.78
N SER A 275 -6.52 -14.61 21.93
CA SER A 275 -7.91 -14.83 21.53
C SER A 275 -8.06 -15.79 20.34
N HIS A 276 -7.06 -15.88 19.47
CA HIS A 276 -7.06 -16.66 18.22
C HIS A 276 -5.75 -17.43 18.04
N SER A 277 -5.47 -18.33 19.00
CA SER A 277 -4.31 -19.22 18.94
C SER A 277 -4.42 -20.20 17.77
N ASP A 278 -3.27 -20.69 17.31
CA ASP A 278 -3.22 -21.75 16.30
C ASP A 278 -3.92 -23.03 16.78
N LEU A 279 -4.49 -23.76 15.85
CA LEU A 279 -5.11 -25.04 16.17
C LEU A 279 -4.04 -26.12 16.23
N PRO A 280 -4.10 -27.03 17.23
CA PRO A 280 -3.15 -28.12 17.33
C PRO A 280 -3.27 -29.06 16.13
N SER A 281 -2.11 -29.51 15.64
CA SER A 281 -2.05 -30.52 14.59
C SER A 281 -2.52 -31.89 15.09
N LYS A 282 -2.95 -32.74 14.17
CA LYS A 282 -3.27 -34.14 14.48
C LYS A 282 -1.99 -34.95 14.40
N VAL A 283 -1.62 -35.59 15.51
CA VAL A 283 -0.42 -36.42 15.58
C VAL A 283 -0.77 -37.90 15.62
N TYR A 284 -0.19 -38.62 14.69
CA TYR A 284 -0.31 -40.07 14.60
C TYR A 284 1.04 -40.69 14.90
N TYR A 285 1.08 -41.75 15.67
CA TYR A 285 2.30 -42.53 15.86
C TYR A 285 2.06 -43.99 15.53
N ILE A 286 3.08 -44.64 15.02
CA ILE A 286 3.06 -46.06 14.68
C ILE A 286 4.03 -46.75 15.62
N PRO A 287 3.55 -47.37 16.70
CA PRO A 287 4.38 -48.23 17.55
C PRO A 287 4.88 -49.45 16.77
N PRO A 288 6.05 -50.00 17.12
CA PRO A 288 6.51 -51.23 16.53
C PRO A 288 5.46 -52.36 16.76
N ASN A 289 4.99 -52.96 15.67
CA ASN A 289 4.02 -54.10 15.66
C ASN A 289 2.58 -53.75 16.11
N SER A 290 2.10 -52.55 15.96
CA SER A 290 0.71 -52.20 16.30
C SER A 290 0.10 -51.20 15.30
N SER A 291 -1.21 -50.99 15.42
CA SER A 291 -1.98 -50.06 14.60
C SER A 291 -1.64 -48.57 14.95
N VAL A 292 -1.94 -47.68 14.02
CA VAL A 292 -1.77 -46.23 14.19
C VAL A 292 -2.60 -45.72 15.38
N VAL A 293 -1.97 -44.98 16.28
CA VAL A 293 -2.64 -44.34 17.41
C VAL A 293 -2.51 -42.83 17.30
N GLN A 294 -3.63 -42.11 17.43
CA GLN A 294 -3.63 -40.66 17.46
C GLN A 294 -3.22 -40.16 18.86
N ASN A 295 -2.24 -39.24 18.91
CA ASN A 295 -1.80 -38.61 20.15
C ASN A 295 -1.59 -37.11 19.92
N ASN A 296 -2.43 -36.29 20.55
CA ASN A 296 -2.45 -34.83 20.35
C ASN A 296 -1.53 -34.05 21.32
N ASN A 297 -0.75 -34.73 22.17
CA ASN A 297 -0.01 -34.11 23.29
C ASN A 297 1.48 -33.86 23.04
N LEU A 298 1.96 -33.98 21.80
CA LEU A 298 3.38 -33.74 21.49
C LEU A 298 3.60 -32.29 21.01
N ALA A 299 4.28 -31.50 21.82
CA ALA A 299 4.50 -30.05 21.64
C ALA A 299 5.53 -29.65 20.55
N VAL A 300 5.91 -30.56 19.66
CA VAL A 300 7.04 -30.36 18.73
C VAL A 300 6.61 -30.18 17.27
N PHE A 301 5.32 -30.08 16.99
CA PHE A 301 4.80 -30.11 15.63
C PHE A 301 4.26 -28.77 15.16
N VAL A 302 4.28 -28.58 13.85
CA VAL A 302 3.69 -27.43 13.18
C VAL A 302 2.17 -27.44 13.43
N ASN A 303 1.63 -26.36 13.97
CA ASN A 303 0.20 -26.19 14.17
C ASN A 303 -0.49 -25.67 12.91
N THR A 304 -1.80 -25.82 12.82
CA THR A 304 -2.62 -25.16 11.81
C THR A 304 -2.72 -23.68 12.16
N SER A 305 -2.09 -22.83 11.36
CA SER A 305 -2.05 -21.39 11.63
C SER A 305 -3.41 -20.73 11.39
N ARG A 306 -3.77 -19.79 12.26
CA ARG A 306 -4.95 -18.92 12.16
C ARG A 306 -4.55 -17.45 12.04
N PHE A 307 -3.44 -17.16 11.39
CA PHE A 307 -2.85 -15.82 11.32
C PHE A 307 -3.81 -14.74 10.78
N TRP A 308 -4.72 -15.10 9.86
CA TRP A 308 -5.70 -14.17 9.28
C TRP A 308 -6.77 -13.72 10.27
N HIS A 309 -6.93 -14.39 11.40
CA HIS A 309 -7.82 -13.98 12.48
C HIS A 309 -7.17 -13.00 13.47
N ARG A 310 -5.87 -12.69 13.32
CA ARG A 310 -5.12 -11.85 14.25
C ARG A 310 -4.85 -10.46 13.68
N GLY A 311 -4.74 -9.48 14.55
CA GLY A 311 -4.52 -8.08 14.18
C GLY A 311 -5.77 -7.38 13.65
N LEU A 312 -6.95 -7.99 13.74
CA LEU A 312 -8.21 -7.34 13.43
C LEU A 312 -8.61 -6.43 14.59
N ILE A 313 -9.03 -5.22 14.26
CA ILE A 313 -9.47 -4.28 15.29
C ILE A 313 -10.85 -4.66 15.81
N ASN A 314 -10.98 -4.82 17.14
CA ASN A 314 -12.26 -5.12 17.79
C ASN A 314 -12.90 -3.87 18.34
N GLU A 315 -12.07 -2.95 18.86
CA GLU A 315 -12.55 -1.77 19.55
C GLU A 315 -11.57 -0.60 19.44
N GLU A 316 -12.11 0.59 19.28
CA GLU A 316 -11.40 1.87 19.36
C GLU A 316 -12.08 2.75 20.37
N LYS A 317 -11.32 3.31 21.31
CA LYS A 317 -11.81 4.28 22.30
C LYS A 317 -10.99 5.55 22.25
N LEU A 318 -11.66 6.68 22.21
CA LEU A 318 -11.04 8.01 22.28
C LEU A 318 -11.41 8.69 23.59
N TYR A 319 -10.40 9.17 24.29
CA TYR A 319 -10.55 9.88 25.57
C TYR A 319 -10.02 11.31 25.46
N ASP A 320 -10.65 12.22 26.19
CA ASP A 320 -10.16 13.59 26.39
C ASP A 320 -8.96 13.64 27.35
N LYS A 321 -8.47 14.84 27.61
CA LYS A 321 -7.37 15.10 28.57
C LYS A 321 -7.71 14.70 30.01
N SER A 322 -8.99 14.76 30.37
CA SER A 322 -9.50 14.43 31.70
C SER A 322 -9.83 12.94 31.86
N ASN A 323 -9.49 12.12 30.84
CA ASN A 323 -9.77 10.68 30.76
C ASN A 323 -11.28 10.35 30.69
N ASN A 324 -12.10 11.26 30.16
CA ASN A 324 -13.48 10.96 29.85
C ASN A 324 -13.55 10.32 28.46
N LEU A 325 -14.36 9.27 28.32
CA LEU A 325 -14.61 8.63 27.04
C LEU A 325 -15.43 9.58 26.15
N ILE A 326 -14.85 9.98 24.99
CA ILE A 326 -15.50 10.85 24.01
C ILE A 326 -16.22 10.00 22.96
N HIS A 327 -15.55 8.95 22.47
CA HIS A 327 -16.03 8.15 21.37
C HIS A 327 -15.54 6.72 21.47
N GLU A 328 -16.42 5.79 21.12
CA GLU A 328 -16.13 4.36 21.07
C GLU A 328 -16.67 3.77 19.78
N LYS A 329 -15.87 2.90 19.16
CA LYS A 329 -16.28 2.07 18.03
C LYS A 329 -15.98 0.62 18.32
N THR A 330 -16.92 -0.26 18.01
CA THR A 330 -16.73 -1.71 18.09
C THR A 330 -16.98 -2.35 16.73
N TYR A 331 -16.21 -3.39 16.42
CA TYR A 331 -16.22 -4.07 15.14
C TYR A 331 -16.51 -5.56 15.34
N SER A 332 -17.31 -6.14 14.46
CA SER A 332 -17.46 -7.59 14.39
C SER A 332 -17.17 -8.09 12.96
N TYR A 333 -16.65 -9.30 12.88
CA TYR A 333 -16.25 -9.90 11.60
C TYR A 333 -16.99 -11.21 11.38
N SER A 334 -17.24 -11.53 10.10
CA SER A 334 -17.59 -12.88 9.68
C SER A 334 -16.40 -13.52 9.00
N PHE A 335 -16.21 -14.79 9.26
CA PHE A 335 -15.21 -15.63 8.61
C PHE A 335 -15.96 -16.53 7.64
N GLY A 336 -15.61 -16.43 6.35
CA GLY A 336 -16.37 -17.08 5.29
C GLY A 336 -16.18 -18.59 5.26
N SER A 337 -17.19 -19.33 5.67
CA SER A 337 -17.16 -20.81 5.65
C SER A 337 -17.22 -21.41 4.24
N THR A 338 -17.67 -20.67 3.23
CA THR A 338 -17.89 -21.18 1.86
C THR A 338 -16.67 -21.07 0.95
N ALA A 339 -15.70 -20.21 1.29
CA ALA A 339 -14.49 -19.99 0.52
C ALA A 339 -13.23 -20.49 1.23
N LYS A 340 -13.38 -21.46 2.17
CA LYS A 340 -12.24 -22.03 2.88
C LYS A 340 -11.47 -22.97 1.95
N GLU A 341 -10.29 -22.54 1.55
CA GLU A 341 -9.32 -23.42 0.91
C GLU A 341 -8.46 -24.11 1.97
N VAL A 342 -8.35 -25.42 1.88
CA VAL A 342 -7.59 -26.26 2.82
C VAL A 342 -6.58 -27.09 2.04
N VAL A 343 -5.30 -26.87 2.34
CA VAL A 343 -4.22 -27.72 1.88
C VAL A 343 -3.62 -28.45 3.07
N LYS A 344 -3.64 -29.76 3.05
CA LYS A 344 -3.05 -30.56 4.12
C LYS A 344 -1.54 -30.64 3.99
N GLY A 345 -0.85 -30.33 5.09
CA GLY A 345 0.58 -30.51 5.25
C GLY A 345 0.88 -31.69 6.16
N TYR A 346 2.02 -32.32 5.92
CA TYR A 346 2.47 -33.47 6.70
C TYR A 346 3.92 -33.30 7.11
N GLN A 347 4.21 -33.53 8.40
CA GLN A 347 5.57 -33.56 8.94
C GLN A 347 5.81 -34.92 9.59
N THR A 348 6.95 -35.55 9.32
CA THR A 348 7.32 -36.82 9.95
C THR A 348 8.46 -36.63 10.93
N TYR A 349 8.39 -37.36 12.02
CA TYR A 349 9.39 -37.38 13.06
C TYR A 349 9.62 -38.80 13.54
N THR A 350 10.87 -39.14 13.89
CA THR A 350 11.20 -40.46 14.46
C THR A 350 11.75 -40.24 15.86
N SER A 351 11.10 -40.79 16.85
CA SER A 351 11.62 -40.88 18.22
C SER A 351 12.26 -42.24 18.44
N VAL A 352 13.25 -42.27 19.32
CA VAL A 352 13.89 -43.51 19.77
C VAL A 352 13.75 -43.57 21.27
N PHE A 353 13.05 -44.59 21.77
CA PHE A 353 12.86 -44.81 23.20
C PHE A 353 13.25 -46.25 23.54
N ALA A 354 14.12 -46.44 24.52
CA ALA A 354 14.61 -47.76 24.96
C ALA A 354 15.06 -48.65 23.79
N GLY A 355 15.76 -48.04 22.80
CA GLY A 355 16.23 -48.74 21.59
C GLY A 355 15.15 -49.03 20.54
N LYS A 356 13.89 -48.70 20.79
CA LYS A 356 12.79 -48.87 19.83
C LYS A 356 12.51 -47.56 19.09
N LYS A 357 12.44 -47.65 17.76
CA LYS A 357 12.12 -46.51 16.89
C LYS A 357 10.59 -46.39 16.74
N THR A 358 10.04 -45.26 17.09
CA THR A 358 8.63 -44.90 16.85
C THR A 358 8.57 -43.79 15.82
N ARG A 359 7.75 -43.97 14.79
CA ARG A 359 7.51 -42.94 13.78
C ARG A 359 6.24 -42.16 14.12
N HIS A 360 6.34 -40.86 14.03
CA HIS A 360 5.24 -39.92 14.22
C HIS A 360 4.94 -39.25 12.90
N LEU A 361 3.64 -39.09 12.59
CA LEU A 361 3.13 -38.31 11.49
C LEU A 361 2.27 -37.19 12.08
N CYS A 362 2.62 -35.97 11.78
CA CYS A 362 1.84 -34.77 12.12
C CYS A 362 1.10 -34.31 10.87
N GLU A 363 -0.23 -34.22 10.96
CA GLU A 363 -1.09 -33.60 9.95
C GLU A 363 -1.51 -32.23 10.44
N TYR A 364 -1.23 -31.20 9.64
CA TYR A 364 -1.67 -29.82 9.85
C TYR A 364 -2.32 -29.28 8.59
N GLU A 365 -3.03 -28.18 8.70
CA GLU A 365 -3.72 -27.58 7.57
C GLU A 365 -3.13 -26.19 7.28
N TRP A 366 -2.91 -25.93 5.99
CA TRP A 366 -2.78 -24.57 5.48
C TRP A 366 -4.17 -24.13 5.06
N THR A 367 -4.73 -23.16 5.76
CA THR A 367 -6.06 -22.65 5.48
C THR A 367 -6.02 -21.15 5.29
N SER A 368 -6.92 -20.63 4.47
CA SER A 368 -7.20 -19.21 4.33
C SER A 368 -8.71 -19.03 4.26
N GLU A 369 -9.22 -18.08 4.99
CA GLU A 369 -10.63 -17.73 4.99
C GLU A 369 -10.75 -16.22 4.76
N PRO A 370 -11.71 -15.74 3.94
CA PRO A 370 -11.95 -14.32 3.83
C PRO A 370 -12.49 -13.77 5.16
N VAL A 371 -11.91 -12.64 5.58
CA VAL A 371 -12.34 -11.90 6.75
C VAL A 371 -13.15 -10.70 6.29
N LEU A 372 -14.42 -10.68 6.61
CA LEU A 372 -15.34 -9.64 6.17
C LEU A 372 -15.88 -8.87 7.39
N LEU A 373 -15.77 -7.55 7.35
CA LEU A 373 -16.37 -6.69 8.37
C LEU A 373 -17.91 -6.84 8.31
N LYS A 374 -18.51 -7.31 9.40
CA LYS A 374 -19.95 -7.56 9.47
C LYS A 374 -20.71 -6.37 10.04
N THR A 375 -20.23 -5.85 11.17
CA THR A 375 -20.86 -4.69 11.82
C THR A 375 -19.82 -3.75 12.38
N GLU A 376 -20.17 -2.46 12.37
CA GLU A 376 -19.46 -1.39 13.04
C GLU A 376 -20.49 -0.62 13.88
N TYR A 377 -20.31 -0.61 15.19
CA TYR A 377 -21.12 0.16 16.11
C TYR A 377 -20.32 1.34 16.64
N SER A 378 -20.91 2.53 16.62
CA SER A 378 -20.28 3.77 17.07
C SER A 378 -21.19 4.48 18.08
N THR A 379 -20.60 4.90 19.20
CA THR A 379 -21.27 5.64 20.25
C THR A 379 -20.34 6.68 20.84
N GLY A 380 -20.87 7.75 21.46
CA GLY A 380 -20.04 8.79 22.07
C GLY A 380 -20.85 9.91 22.70
N GLN A 381 -20.13 10.81 23.38
CA GLN A 381 -20.69 12.06 23.87
C GLN A 381 -20.90 12.99 22.68
N ASP A 382 -22.07 13.62 22.61
CA ASP A 382 -22.45 14.53 21.51
C ASP A 382 -22.38 13.94 20.10
N VAL A 383 -22.40 12.61 19.99
CA VAL A 383 -22.36 11.87 18.74
C VAL A 383 -23.62 11.01 18.61
N ILE A 384 -24.21 10.99 17.40
CA ILE A 384 -25.32 10.09 17.11
C ILE A 384 -24.81 8.65 17.14
N ASN A 385 -25.41 7.82 17.95
CA ASN A 385 -25.09 6.38 17.98
C ASN A 385 -25.51 5.74 16.66
N THR A 386 -24.58 5.03 16.03
CA THR A 386 -24.79 4.38 14.75
C THR A 386 -24.42 2.91 14.80
N ASN A 387 -25.15 2.10 14.03
CA ASN A 387 -24.81 0.71 13.76
C ASN A 387 -24.80 0.50 12.25
N THR A 388 -23.63 0.25 11.69
CA THR A 388 -23.45 -0.03 10.27
C THR A 388 -23.29 -1.53 10.06
N GLN A 389 -24.10 -2.11 9.18
CA GLN A 389 -24.08 -3.52 8.80
C GLN A 389 -23.68 -3.65 7.33
N TYR A 390 -22.85 -4.63 7.03
CA TYR A 390 -22.33 -4.91 5.69
C TYR A 390 -22.82 -6.28 5.21
N THR A 391 -23.34 -6.33 3.99
CA THR A 391 -23.71 -7.55 3.29
C THR A 391 -22.84 -7.69 2.05
N TYR A 392 -22.29 -8.86 1.82
CA TYR A 392 -21.37 -9.13 0.74
C TYR A 392 -21.94 -10.09 -0.29
N ASP A 393 -21.51 -9.93 -1.55
CA ASP A 393 -21.69 -10.97 -2.55
C ASP A 393 -20.92 -12.23 -2.13
N LYS A 394 -21.56 -13.40 -2.27
CA LYS A 394 -21.01 -14.66 -1.78
C LYS A 394 -19.81 -15.18 -2.58
N ASP A 395 -19.75 -14.85 -3.87
CA ASP A 395 -18.74 -15.37 -4.79
C ASP A 395 -17.59 -14.38 -4.99
N ASN A 396 -17.89 -13.07 -5.04
CA ASN A 396 -16.92 -12.02 -5.31
C ASN A 396 -16.45 -11.27 -4.04
N LEU A 397 -17.12 -11.49 -2.90
CA LEU A 397 -16.75 -10.93 -1.58
C LEU A 397 -16.69 -9.40 -1.54
N VAL A 398 -17.42 -8.72 -2.42
CA VAL A 398 -17.57 -7.27 -2.43
C VAL A 398 -18.87 -6.85 -1.73
N PRO A 399 -18.90 -5.69 -1.06
CA PRO A 399 -20.12 -5.24 -0.37
C PRO A 399 -21.22 -4.89 -1.36
N ILE A 400 -22.37 -5.53 -1.25
CA ILE A 400 -23.55 -5.28 -2.09
C ILE A 400 -24.63 -4.45 -1.37
N GLU A 401 -24.62 -4.44 -0.04
CA GLU A 401 -25.49 -3.62 0.77
C GLU A 401 -24.77 -3.14 2.03
N ILE A 402 -24.94 -1.86 2.35
CA ILE A 402 -24.44 -1.22 3.57
C ILE A 402 -25.66 -0.55 4.23
N THR A 403 -26.00 -0.96 5.44
CA THR A 403 -27.10 -0.39 6.21
C THR A 403 -26.58 0.29 7.47
N GLU A 404 -26.73 1.60 7.59
CA GLU A 404 -26.44 2.39 8.78
C GLU A 404 -27.75 2.73 9.50
N THR A 405 -27.83 2.35 10.76
CA THR A 405 -28.94 2.71 11.64
C THR A 405 -28.46 3.74 12.67
N GLN A 406 -29.10 4.89 12.69
CA GLN A 406 -28.92 5.93 13.70
C GLN A 406 -30.02 5.81 14.75
N TYR A 407 -29.67 5.94 16.04
CA TYR A 407 -30.62 5.64 17.11
C TYR A 407 -31.28 6.87 17.77
N ALA A 408 -30.76 8.07 17.52
CA ALA A 408 -31.35 9.28 18.09
C ALA A 408 -31.21 10.50 17.16
N PRO A 409 -32.22 10.87 16.35
CA PRO A 409 -33.49 10.15 16.13
C PRO A 409 -33.31 8.88 15.30
N TYR A 410 -34.18 7.91 15.44
CA TYR A 410 -34.09 6.66 14.67
C TYR A 410 -34.21 6.95 13.17
N THR A 411 -33.16 6.61 12.44
CA THR A 411 -33.10 6.77 10.98
C THR A 411 -32.28 5.64 10.40
N LYS A 412 -32.79 4.99 9.36
CA LYS A 412 -32.10 3.93 8.63
C LYS A 412 -31.65 4.45 7.29
N PHE A 413 -30.35 4.45 7.04
CA PHE A 413 -29.76 4.68 5.72
C PHE A 413 -29.31 3.35 5.15
N LYS A 414 -29.72 3.05 3.92
CA LYS A 414 -29.31 1.86 3.20
C LYS A 414 -28.67 2.27 1.89
N THR A 415 -27.53 1.68 1.57
CA THR A 415 -26.85 1.83 0.29
C THR A 415 -26.78 0.46 -0.37
N THR A 416 -27.32 0.33 -1.57
CA THR A 416 -27.17 -0.86 -2.41
C THR A 416 -26.19 -0.58 -3.54
N ILE A 417 -25.35 -1.56 -3.87
CA ILE A 417 -24.29 -1.41 -4.86
C ILE A 417 -24.38 -2.59 -5.83
N THR A 418 -24.38 -2.29 -7.12
CA THR A 418 -24.29 -3.28 -8.17
C THR A 418 -22.95 -3.19 -8.90
N TYR A 419 -22.51 -4.31 -9.40
CA TYR A 419 -21.21 -4.49 -10.04
C TYR A 419 -21.38 -5.15 -11.42
N PRO A 420 -20.34 -5.21 -12.28
CA PRO A 420 -20.46 -5.78 -13.62
C PRO A 420 -21.07 -7.19 -13.66
N PHE A 421 -20.77 -8.04 -12.67
CA PHE A 421 -21.26 -9.42 -12.61
C PHE A 421 -22.77 -9.52 -12.31
N ASN A 422 -23.43 -8.45 -11.88
CA ASN A 422 -24.89 -8.43 -11.68
C ASN A 422 -25.69 -8.27 -12.98
N TYR A 423 -25.01 -8.07 -14.12
CA TYR A 423 -25.68 -7.77 -15.39
C TYR A 423 -25.46 -8.89 -16.42
N PRO A 424 -26.54 -9.44 -17.03
CA PRO A 424 -26.45 -10.35 -18.15
C PRO A 424 -26.07 -9.54 -19.41
N THR A 425 -24.83 -9.66 -19.85
CA THR A 425 -24.26 -8.83 -20.93
C THR A 425 -23.61 -9.67 -22.02
N THR A 426 -23.49 -9.11 -23.23
CA THR A 426 -22.76 -9.70 -24.35
C THR A 426 -21.73 -8.73 -24.92
N THR A 427 -20.65 -9.26 -25.48
CA THR A 427 -19.57 -8.45 -26.10
C THR A 427 -19.85 -8.11 -27.57
N THR A 428 -20.81 -8.78 -28.22
CA THR A 428 -21.04 -8.71 -29.66
C THR A 428 -22.36 -8.03 -30.02
N GLU A 429 -23.30 -8.02 -29.11
CA GLU A 429 -24.65 -7.47 -29.31
C GLU A 429 -24.96 -6.43 -28.26
N GLY A 430 -25.87 -5.48 -28.57
CA GLY A 430 -26.28 -4.44 -27.66
C GLY A 430 -25.55 -3.10 -27.88
N ASP A 431 -25.82 -2.16 -26.99
CA ASP A 431 -25.18 -0.85 -27.01
C ASP A 431 -23.74 -0.87 -26.45
N GLY A 432 -23.03 0.25 -26.60
CA GLY A 432 -21.66 0.38 -26.13
C GLY A 432 -21.51 0.19 -24.61
N PHE A 433 -22.55 0.49 -23.83
CA PHE A 433 -22.53 0.32 -22.37
C PHE A 433 -22.69 -1.16 -21.98
N ASN A 434 -23.59 -1.89 -22.65
CA ASN A 434 -23.71 -3.34 -22.49
C ASN A 434 -22.38 -4.03 -22.81
N GLN A 435 -21.76 -3.67 -23.94
CA GLN A 435 -20.44 -4.19 -24.34
C GLN A 435 -19.36 -3.81 -23.30
N GLY A 436 -19.40 -2.60 -22.75
CA GLY A 436 -18.48 -2.15 -21.72
C GLY A 436 -18.53 -3.03 -20.47
N ILE A 437 -19.72 -3.29 -19.93
CA ILE A 437 -19.92 -4.16 -18.77
C ILE A 437 -19.51 -5.60 -19.09
N ALA A 438 -19.81 -6.10 -20.29
CA ALA A 438 -19.40 -7.44 -20.73
C ALA A 438 -17.86 -7.58 -20.77
N TRP A 439 -17.16 -6.56 -21.24
CA TRP A 439 -15.70 -6.55 -21.21
C TRP A 439 -15.13 -6.43 -19.79
N MET A 440 -15.79 -5.68 -18.88
CA MET A 440 -15.43 -5.64 -17.46
C MET A 440 -15.49 -7.03 -16.84
N ASN A 441 -16.60 -7.76 -17.04
CA ASN A 441 -16.76 -9.14 -16.57
C ASN A 441 -15.67 -10.08 -17.11
N ARG A 442 -15.41 -10.02 -18.42
CA ARG A 442 -14.38 -10.85 -19.06
C ARG A 442 -12.97 -10.57 -18.56
N ARG A 443 -12.70 -9.37 -18.07
CA ARG A 443 -11.40 -8.93 -17.53
C ARG A 443 -11.32 -9.00 -16.01
N HIS A 444 -12.31 -9.59 -15.37
CA HIS A 444 -12.39 -9.65 -13.90
C HIS A 444 -12.32 -8.28 -13.21
N MET A 445 -12.88 -7.24 -13.82
CA MET A 445 -13.02 -5.90 -13.23
C MET A 445 -14.21 -5.87 -12.28
N ILE A 446 -14.19 -6.74 -11.26
CA ILE A 446 -15.34 -7.01 -10.39
C ILE A 446 -15.57 -5.95 -9.31
N ASN A 447 -14.56 -5.12 -8.99
CA ASN A 447 -14.61 -4.17 -7.87
C ASN A 447 -15.07 -2.76 -8.27
N TYR A 448 -15.54 -2.57 -9.51
CA TYR A 448 -15.99 -1.27 -10.00
C TYR A 448 -17.51 -1.16 -9.85
N PRO A 449 -18.03 -0.30 -8.94
CA PRO A 449 -19.47 -0.08 -8.82
C PRO A 449 -20.07 0.46 -10.12
N ILE A 450 -21.12 -0.17 -10.58
CA ILE A 450 -21.92 0.31 -11.72
C ILE A 450 -22.98 1.26 -11.21
N GLU A 451 -23.84 0.83 -10.30
CA GLU A 451 -24.88 1.64 -9.72
C GLU A 451 -24.83 1.59 -8.20
N THR A 452 -25.02 2.74 -7.58
CA THR A 452 -25.11 2.88 -6.11
C THR A 452 -26.33 3.67 -5.76
N ILE A 453 -27.29 3.07 -5.03
CA ILE A 453 -28.53 3.69 -4.62
C ILE A 453 -28.56 3.89 -3.12
N ARG A 454 -29.02 5.06 -2.70
CA ARG A 454 -29.16 5.45 -1.30
C ARG A 454 -30.61 5.57 -0.91
N PHE A 455 -30.94 4.95 0.22
CA PHE A 455 -32.27 4.98 0.81
C PHE A 455 -32.20 5.63 2.20
N LYS A 456 -33.26 6.33 2.56
CA LYS A 456 -33.54 6.78 3.93
C LYS A 456 -34.89 6.23 4.33
N ASN A 457 -34.94 5.38 5.36
CA ASN A 457 -36.14 4.67 5.80
C ASN A 457 -36.88 3.98 4.63
N ASP A 458 -36.11 3.24 3.82
CA ASP A 458 -36.52 2.50 2.61
C ASP A 458 -37.08 3.37 1.45
N ILE A 459 -36.96 4.69 1.53
CA ILE A 459 -37.30 5.62 0.46
C ILE A 459 -36.01 6.05 -0.25
N VAL A 460 -36.02 6.06 -1.58
CA VAL A 460 -34.85 6.47 -2.39
C VAL A 460 -34.61 7.97 -2.22
N VAL A 461 -33.40 8.33 -1.83
CA VAL A 461 -32.98 9.72 -1.61
C VAL A 461 -31.85 10.16 -2.55
N GLY A 462 -31.33 9.26 -3.37
CA GLY A 462 -30.33 9.57 -4.38
C GLY A 462 -29.59 8.33 -4.88
N GLY A 463 -28.79 8.51 -5.91
CA GLY A 463 -27.96 7.44 -6.48
C GLY A 463 -26.92 7.97 -7.45
N ASN A 464 -25.95 7.13 -7.75
CA ASN A 464 -24.91 7.38 -8.75
C ASN A 464 -24.87 6.19 -9.71
N LEU A 465 -24.64 6.47 -10.99
CA LEU A 465 -24.50 5.47 -12.04
C LEU A 465 -23.24 5.77 -12.85
N ASN A 466 -22.38 4.78 -13.02
CA ASN A 466 -21.20 4.83 -13.86
C ASN A 466 -21.43 3.99 -15.12
N GLU A 467 -21.47 4.64 -16.27
CA GLU A 467 -21.61 3.99 -17.57
C GLU A 467 -20.25 3.82 -18.23
N TYR A 468 -19.87 2.57 -18.44
CA TYR A 468 -18.62 2.20 -19.09
C TYR A 468 -18.88 1.76 -20.54
N THR A 469 -18.09 2.28 -21.47
CA THR A 469 -18.10 1.79 -22.84
C THR A 469 -16.96 0.82 -23.10
N GLY A 470 -17.19 -0.13 -24.01
CA GLY A 470 -16.19 -1.09 -24.42
C GLY A 470 -16.10 -1.16 -25.95
N ALA A 471 -14.92 -0.87 -26.49
CA ALA A 471 -14.63 -1.07 -27.91
C ALA A 471 -13.24 -1.70 -28.04
N LEU A 472 -13.10 -2.67 -28.97
CA LEU A 472 -11.81 -3.35 -29.22
C LEU A 472 -11.14 -3.90 -27.94
N ALA A 473 -11.96 -4.45 -27.03
CA ALA A 473 -11.53 -4.99 -25.74
C ALA A 473 -11.00 -3.95 -24.72
N ILE A 474 -11.30 -2.69 -24.90
CA ILE A 474 -10.94 -1.62 -23.96
C ILE A 474 -12.20 -1.13 -23.26
N VAL A 475 -12.06 -0.89 -21.96
CA VAL A 475 -13.12 -0.38 -21.10
C VAL A 475 -12.76 1.02 -20.65
N ALA A 476 -13.68 1.96 -20.90
CA ALA A 476 -13.53 3.35 -20.46
C ALA A 476 -14.82 3.84 -19.77
N LEU A 477 -14.66 4.58 -18.67
CA LEU A 477 -15.77 5.28 -18.04
C LEU A 477 -16.20 6.43 -18.96
N ASN A 478 -17.43 6.33 -19.51
CA ASN A 478 -17.95 7.34 -20.43
C ASN A 478 -18.78 8.39 -19.71
N ASN A 479 -19.82 7.97 -18.98
CA ASN A 479 -20.70 8.86 -18.26
C ASN A 479 -20.70 8.57 -16.77
N MET A 480 -20.77 9.61 -15.98
CA MET A 480 -21.23 9.55 -14.59
C MET A 480 -22.58 10.24 -14.51
N LYS A 481 -23.55 9.55 -13.95
CA LYS A 481 -24.91 10.06 -13.75
C LYS A 481 -25.25 10.11 -12.28
N GLN A 482 -26.06 11.08 -11.91
CA GLN A 482 -26.61 11.21 -10.55
C GLN A 482 -28.12 11.17 -10.64
N LEU A 483 -28.73 10.39 -9.76
CA LEU A 483 -30.18 10.38 -9.61
C LEU A 483 -30.61 11.68 -8.92
N LYS A 484 -31.19 12.57 -9.68
CA LYS A 484 -31.71 13.87 -9.20
C LYS A 484 -33.17 13.76 -8.99
N ILE A 485 -33.57 13.81 -7.75
CA ILE A 485 -34.96 13.74 -7.32
C ILE A 485 -35.26 14.98 -6.48
N ASN A 486 -36.36 15.65 -6.77
CA ASN A 486 -36.84 16.83 -6.02
C ASN A 486 -37.50 16.40 -4.70
N GLU A 487 -38.14 15.24 -4.70
CA GLU A 487 -38.80 14.63 -3.55
C GLU A 487 -38.41 13.14 -3.44
N PRO A 488 -38.33 12.60 -2.21
CA PRO A 488 -37.99 11.19 -2.00
C PRO A 488 -38.94 10.25 -2.75
N LYS A 489 -38.38 9.25 -3.47
CA LYS A 489 -39.11 8.30 -4.32
C LYS A 489 -39.40 7.00 -3.58
N THR A 490 -40.64 6.52 -3.68
CA THR A 490 -41.03 5.18 -3.22
C THR A 490 -40.82 4.10 -4.30
N THR A 491 -40.81 4.53 -5.58
CA THR A 491 -40.57 3.64 -6.74
C THR A 491 -39.30 4.06 -7.48
N TYR A 492 -38.55 3.09 -7.94
CA TYR A 492 -37.27 3.29 -8.62
C TYR A 492 -37.03 2.17 -9.64
N SER A 493 -36.51 2.53 -10.81
CA SER A 493 -36.17 1.59 -11.87
C SER A 493 -34.66 1.33 -11.88
N PRO A 494 -34.20 0.15 -11.41
CA PRO A 494 -32.78 -0.18 -11.38
C PRO A 494 -32.14 -0.15 -12.78
N TYR A 495 -30.86 0.19 -12.85
CA TYR A 495 -30.10 0.07 -14.08
C TYR A 495 -30.09 -1.39 -14.55
N ALA A 496 -30.52 -1.62 -15.77
CA ALA A 496 -30.73 -2.98 -16.28
C ALA A 496 -30.46 -3.09 -17.78
N CYS A 497 -30.14 -4.28 -18.25
CA CYS A 497 -30.04 -4.60 -19.67
C CYS A 497 -31.41 -5.08 -20.18
N VAL A 498 -32.00 -4.31 -21.08
CA VAL A 498 -33.30 -4.65 -21.72
C VAL A 498 -33.08 -4.74 -23.23
N ASN A 499 -33.30 -5.92 -23.82
CA ASN A 499 -33.07 -6.16 -25.25
C ASN A 499 -31.71 -5.69 -25.76
N GLY A 500 -30.63 -5.97 -25.01
CA GLY A 500 -29.27 -5.59 -25.35
C GLY A 500 -28.93 -4.11 -25.15
N LYS A 501 -29.84 -3.29 -24.62
CA LYS A 501 -29.60 -1.90 -24.28
C LYS A 501 -29.63 -1.68 -22.78
N MET A 502 -28.70 -0.86 -22.29
CA MET A 502 -28.69 -0.47 -20.89
C MET A 502 -29.67 0.68 -20.67
N VAL A 503 -30.59 0.47 -19.74
CA VAL A 503 -31.64 1.45 -19.37
C VAL A 503 -31.50 1.81 -17.89
N CYS A 504 -31.77 3.06 -17.55
CA CYS A 504 -31.74 3.57 -16.17
C CYS A 504 -33.06 4.32 -15.85
N ASP A 505 -33.24 4.61 -14.57
CA ASP A 505 -34.36 5.49 -14.13
C ASP A 505 -34.29 6.83 -14.88
N PRO A 506 -35.44 7.37 -15.34
CA PRO A 506 -35.49 8.62 -16.10
C PRO A 506 -34.95 9.85 -15.34
N ASP A 507 -34.95 9.82 -14.02
CA ASP A 507 -34.43 10.92 -13.19
C ASP A 507 -32.89 10.91 -13.06
N TYR A 508 -32.21 10.01 -13.75
CA TYR A 508 -30.77 10.09 -13.86
C TYR A 508 -30.31 11.19 -14.81
N GLU A 509 -29.61 12.17 -14.28
CA GLU A 509 -28.94 13.22 -15.05
C GLU A 509 -27.44 12.97 -15.16
N ILE A 510 -26.88 13.26 -16.32
CA ILE A 510 -25.45 13.18 -16.57
C ILE A 510 -24.76 14.33 -15.83
N ILE A 511 -23.86 14.01 -14.92
CA ILE A 511 -23.07 14.98 -14.15
C ILE A 511 -21.64 15.12 -14.70
N SER A 512 -21.14 14.11 -15.39
CA SER A 512 -19.81 14.14 -16.03
C SER A 512 -19.80 13.27 -17.28
N ILE A 513 -19.16 13.75 -18.31
CA ILE A 513 -18.92 13.03 -19.57
C ILE A 513 -17.44 13.07 -19.87
N ASN A 514 -16.86 11.93 -20.25
CA ASN A 514 -15.55 11.86 -20.86
C ASN A 514 -15.73 11.80 -22.38
N ASP A 515 -15.59 12.94 -23.04
CA ASP A 515 -15.89 13.09 -24.48
C ASP A 515 -14.80 12.53 -25.40
N ALA A 516 -13.55 12.52 -24.96
CA ALA A 516 -12.42 12.09 -25.76
C ALA A 516 -11.34 11.41 -24.91
N TYR A 517 -10.58 10.52 -25.53
CA TYR A 517 -9.51 9.75 -24.91
C TYR A 517 -8.25 9.74 -25.76
N SER A 518 -7.08 9.73 -25.12
CA SER A 518 -5.81 9.55 -25.80
C SER A 518 -5.57 8.08 -26.19
N LEU A 519 -4.96 7.86 -27.35
CA LEU A 519 -4.44 6.56 -27.74
C LEU A 519 -2.91 6.55 -27.51
N PRO A 520 -2.31 5.47 -27.02
CA PRO A 520 -2.88 4.16 -26.66
C PRO A 520 -3.28 4.02 -25.19
N ALA A 521 -3.09 5.07 -24.36
CA ALA A 521 -3.26 4.97 -22.91
C ALA A 521 -4.73 4.99 -22.44
N TYR A 522 -5.64 5.41 -23.31
CA TYR A 522 -7.07 5.61 -22.99
C TYR A 522 -7.32 6.51 -21.78
N ALA A 523 -6.44 7.46 -21.56
CA ALA A 523 -6.63 8.52 -20.59
C ALA A 523 -7.59 9.57 -21.16
N PRO A 524 -8.53 10.11 -20.36
CA PRO A 524 -9.44 11.16 -20.83
C PRO A 524 -8.67 12.39 -21.27
N THR A 525 -8.88 12.84 -22.51
CA THR A 525 -8.31 14.09 -23.04
C THR A 525 -9.31 15.24 -22.98
N GLN A 526 -10.59 14.93 -22.86
CA GLN A 526 -11.65 15.94 -22.68
C GLN A 526 -12.74 15.42 -21.75
N THR A 527 -13.09 16.23 -20.76
CA THR A 527 -14.19 15.98 -19.83
C THR A 527 -15.07 17.21 -19.73
N ARG A 528 -16.34 17.05 -19.36
CA ARG A 528 -17.25 18.16 -19.03
C ARG A 528 -18.21 17.80 -17.93
N ALA A 529 -18.63 18.78 -17.16
CA ALA A 529 -19.62 18.65 -16.12
C ALA A 529 -21.03 18.70 -16.74
N GLY A 530 -21.70 17.54 -16.83
CA GLY A 530 -23.02 17.42 -17.45
C GLY A 530 -23.02 17.69 -18.95
N VAL A 531 -24.23 17.65 -19.55
CA VAL A 531 -24.41 17.78 -21.00
C VAL A 531 -24.00 19.16 -21.52
N HIS A 532 -24.26 20.21 -20.73
CA HIS A 532 -24.04 21.61 -21.09
C HIS A 532 -22.83 22.22 -20.40
N GLY A 533 -22.04 21.43 -19.69
CA GLY A 533 -20.85 21.87 -18.96
C GLY A 533 -19.77 22.39 -19.89
N LYS A 534 -18.96 23.33 -19.39
CA LYS A 534 -17.78 23.79 -20.12
C LYS A 534 -16.76 22.66 -20.20
N PRO A 535 -16.16 22.40 -21.36
CA PRO A 535 -15.16 21.36 -21.51
C PRO A 535 -13.90 21.71 -20.72
N ILE A 536 -13.31 20.68 -20.12
CA ILE A 536 -11.95 20.69 -19.58
C ILE A 536 -11.14 19.74 -20.45
N SER A 537 -10.09 20.26 -21.06
CA SER A 537 -9.26 19.48 -21.96
C SER A 537 -7.84 19.37 -21.44
N VAL A 538 -7.20 18.25 -21.74
CA VAL A 538 -5.87 17.89 -21.29
C VAL A 538 -5.00 17.56 -22.49
N ILE A 539 -3.80 18.12 -22.54
CA ILE A 539 -2.75 17.73 -23.49
C ILE A 539 -1.76 16.85 -22.73
N TYR A 540 -1.50 15.68 -23.30
CA TYR A 540 -0.45 14.78 -22.85
C TYR A 540 0.78 14.98 -23.74
N GLY A 541 1.93 15.20 -23.12
CA GLY A 541 3.25 15.15 -23.75
C GLY A 541 3.93 13.79 -23.54
N TYR A 542 5.19 13.73 -23.93
CA TYR A 542 6.03 12.54 -23.77
C TYR A 542 5.31 11.27 -24.27
N ASN A 543 4.80 11.36 -25.49
CA ASN A 543 4.02 10.32 -26.17
C ASN A 543 2.78 9.86 -25.37
N ASN A 544 1.98 10.81 -24.91
CA ASN A 544 0.73 10.61 -24.16
C ASN A 544 0.90 9.97 -22.77
N THR A 545 2.03 10.19 -22.11
CA THR A 545 2.30 9.62 -20.78
C THR A 545 2.18 10.61 -19.63
N VAL A 546 2.37 11.91 -19.88
CA VAL A 546 2.41 12.96 -18.86
C VAL A 546 1.53 14.13 -19.27
N ILE A 547 0.75 14.69 -18.35
CA ILE A 547 -0.06 15.88 -18.59
C ILE A 547 0.88 17.10 -18.67
N ILE A 548 0.92 17.76 -19.83
CA ILE A 548 1.72 18.98 -20.03
C ILE A 548 0.88 20.26 -20.08
N ALA A 549 -0.42 20.14 -20.35
CA ALA A 549 -1.33 21.28 -20.29
C ALA A 549 -2.75 20.86 -19.93
N THR A 550 -3.46 21.74 -19.26
CA THR A 550 -4.90 21.63 -18.98
C THR A 550 -5.57 22.94 -19.35
N ALA A 551 -6.69 22.86 -20.04
CA ALA A 551 -7.48 24.04 -20.41
C ALA A 551 -8.93 23.89 -19.99
N THR A 552 -9.50 24.90 -19.38
CA THR A 552 -10.94 24.99 -19.08
C THR A 552 -11.62 25.86 -20.10
N ASN A 553 -12.88 25.53 -20.44
CA ASN A 553 -13.70 26.24 -21.44
C ASN A 553 -13.12 26.18 -22.87
N ALA A 554 -12.44 25.09 -23.20
CA ALA A 554 -11.97 24.76 -24.55
C ALA A 554 -12.04 23.25 -24.77
N THR A 555 -12.33 22.82 -25.99
CA THR A 555 -12.24 21.41 -26.41
C THR A 555 -10.79 21.03 -26.71
N VAL A 556 -10.51 19.74 -26.79
CA VAL A 556 -9.16 19.24 -27.15
C VAL A 556 -8.71 19.75 -28.52
N ASN A 557 -9.65 19.94 -29.45
CA ASN A 557 -9.38 20.51 -30.78
C ASN A 557 -9.31 22.05 -30.80
N GLN A 558 -9.25 22.68 -29.62
CA GLN A 558 -9.13 24.14 -29.49
C GLN A 558 -7.90 24.55 -28.71
N ILE A 559 -7.00 23.60 -28.41
CA ILE A 559 -5.81 23.89 -27.63
C ILE A 559 -4.58 23.28 -28.25
N TYR A 560 -3.46 24.01 -28.12
CA TYR A 560 -2.13 23.54 -28.45
C TYR A 560 -1.12 24.06 -27.43
N HIS A 561 -0.18 23.22 -27.06
CA HIS A 561 0.91 23.59 -26.16
C HIS A 561 2.17 22.83 -26.49
N THR A 562 3.30 23.49 -26.34
CA THR A 562 4.63 22.89 -26.25
C THR A 562 5.57 23.79 -25.46
N SER A 563 6.36 23.16 -24.57
CA SER A 563 7.54 23.74 -23.92
C SER A 563 8.83 23.23 -24.56
N PHE A 564 8.73 22.54 -25.68
CA PHE A 564 9.84 21.98 -26.47
C PHE A 564 10.62 20.84 -25.83
N GLU A 565 10.24 20.39 -24.61
CA GLU A 565 10.94 19.31 -23.91
C GLU A 565 10.89 17.96 -24.64
N ASP A 566 9.80 17.72 -25.38
CA ASP A 566 9.51 16.48 -26.11
C ASP A 566 9.44 16.67 -27.65
N VAL A 567 9.88 17.83 -28.16
CA VAL A 567 9.82 18.15 -29.58
C VAL A 567 11.16 17.91 -30.29
N ASN A 568 11.12 17.24 -31.43
CA ASN A 568 12.29 17.03 -32.27
C ASN A 568 12.82 18.36 -32.81
N GLY A 569 14.14 18.56 -32.74
CA GLY A 569 14.81 19.78 -33.21
C GLY A 569 14.92 20.88 -32.14
N ALA A 570 14.38 20.68 -30.96
CA ALA A 570 14.65 21.53 -29.79
C ALA A 570 16.10 21.34 -29.31
N ILE A 571 16.69 22.39 -28.77
CA ILE A 571 18.06 22.39 -28.24
C ILE A 571 18.08 22.62 -26.74
N ILE A 572 19.03 21.99 -26.04
CA ILE A 572 19.26 22.22 -24.62
C ILE A 572 19.79 23.64 -24.42
N CYS A 573 19.25 24.35 -23.42
CA CYS A 573 19.61 25.73 -23.10
C CYS A 573 19.52 25.97 -21.60
N ASP A 574 20.66 26.23 -20.94
CA ASP A 574 20.75 26.49 -19.49
C ASP A 574 19.97 27.75 -19.06
N LYS A 575 19.52 28.57 -20.03
CA LYS A 575 18.71 29.77 -19.83
C LYS A 575 17.34 29.65 -20.47
N ALA A 576 16.81 28.44 -20.61
CA ALA A 576 15.44 28.22 -21.07
C ALA A 576 14.46 28.99 -20.14
N LYS A 577 13.34 29.42 -20.69
CA LYS A 577 12.31 30.09 -19.89
C LYS A 577 11.59 29.11 -18.99
N THR A 578 11.32 27.92 -19.52
CA THR A 578 10.75 26.77 -18.80
C THR A 578 11.53 25.51 -19.16
N GLY A 579 11.70 24.57 -18.22
CA GLY A 579 12.42 23.34 -18.48
C GLY A 579 13.88 23.55 -18.88
N GLU A 580 14.34 22.75 -19.86
CA GLU A 580 15.74 22.73 -20.31
C GLU A 580 15.91 22.99 -21.80
N LYS A 581 14.84 22.88 -22.59
CA LYS A 581 14.93 23.00 -24.03
C LYS A 581 14.19 24.18 -24.58
N VAL A 582 14.71 24.72 -25.65
CA VAL A 582 14.13 25.81 -26.42
C VAL A 582 14.16 25.46 -27.91
N TYR A 583 13.31 26.09 -28.69
CA TYR A 583 13.41 26.01 -30.13
C TYR A 583 14.21 27.23 -30.63
N ARG A 584 15.28 26.97 -31.42
CA ARG A 584 16.07 28.03 -32.02
C ARG A 584 15.63 28.24 -33.47
N GLY A 585 15.23 29.45 -33.82
CA GLY A 585 14.82 29.79 -35.14
C GLY A 585 13.31 29.98 -35.31
N ILE A 586 12.81 29.86 -36.52
CA ILE A 586 11.39 30.01 -36.83
C ILE A 586 10.68 28.69 -36.55
N PHE A 587 9.77 28.69 -35.56
CA PHE A 587 8.95 27.54 -35.22
C PHE A 587 7.62 27.57 -35.96
N ASN A 588 7.21 26.41 -36.45
CA ASN A 588 5.98 26.24 -37.21
C ASN A 588 4.93 25.55 -36.31
N ILE A 589 3.99 26.33 -35.75
CA ILE A 589 2.90 25.83 -34.93
C ILE A 589 1.91 25.07 -35.83
N PRO A 590 1.63 23.77 -35.59
CA PRO A 590 0.62 23.05 -36.37
C PRO A 590 -0.78 23.51 -35.98
N LEU A 591 -1.58 23.95 -36.94
CA LEU A 591 -2.98 24.42 -36.73
C LEU A 591 -4.03 23.46 -37.31
N ASN A 592 -3.61 22.43 -38.03
CA ASN A 592 -4.48 21.52 -38.77
C ASN A 592 -5.41 20.67 -37.90
N HIS A 593 -5.15 20.60 -36.61
CA HIS A 593 -5.99 19.90 -35.63
C HIS A 593 -6.93 20.83 -34.87
N LEU A 594 -6.79 22.16 -35.05
CA LEU A 594 -7.61 23.13 -34.36
C LEU A 594 -8.89 23.44 -35.16
N ASP A 595 -10.00 23.54 -34.41
CA ASP A 595 -11.27 24.00 -34.98
C ASP A 595 -11.15 25.43 -35.54
N ALA A 596 -11.96 25.75 -36.55
CA ALA A 596 -12.01 27.13 -37.07
C ALA A 596 -12.48 28.11 -35.99
N GLY A 597 -11.79 29.24 -35.85
CA GLY A 597 -12.11 30.21 -34.80
C GLY A 597 -11.01 31.25 -34.53
N GLN A 598 -11.27 32.07 -33.51
CA GLN A 598 -10.33 33.07 -33.00
C GLN A 598 -9.58 32.50 -31.78
N TYR A 599 -8.26 32.62 -31.81
CA TYR A 599 -7.37 32.07 -30.80
C TYR A 599 -6.43 33.12 -30.26
N LEU A 600 -6.04 33.00 -29.02
CA LEU A 600 -4.93 33.70 -28.38
C LEU A 600 -3.69 32.82 -28.49
N LEU A 601 -2.69 33.30 -29.16
CA LEU A 601 -1.33 32.73 -29.22
C LEU A 601 -0.45 33.47 -28.22
N THR A 602 0.20 32.77 -27.33
CA THR A 602 1.22 33.30 -26.43
C THR A 602 2.46 32.42 -26.47
N TYR A 603 3.63 33.04 -26.39
CA TYR A 603 4.92 32.36 -26.30
C TYR A 603 5.99 33.28 -25.71
N TRP A 604 7.06 32.69 -25.23
CA TRP A 604 8.23 33.46 -24.83
C TRP A 604 9.25 33.49 -25.94
N LYS A 605 9.87 34.67 -26.17
CA LYS A 605 10.88 34.90 -27.20
C LYS A 605 12.12 35.55 -26.59
N SER A 606 13.29 35.11 -26.99
CA SER A 606 14.59 35.73 -26.65
C SER A 606 15.41 35.94 -27.88
N GLU A 607 15.89 37.19 -28.10
CA GLU A 607 16.79 37.55 -29.18
C GLU A 607 18.28 37.47 -28.79
N ASN A 608 18.57 37.17 -27.51
CA ASN A 608 19.92 37.18 -26.95
C ASN A 608 20.28 35.85 -26.26
N ASN A 609 19.93 34.74 -26.88
CA ASN A 609 20.25 33.37 -26.45
C ASN A 609 19.77 33.06 -25.02
N GLY A 610 18.56 33.48 -24.67
CA GLY A 610 17.95 33.18 -23.36
C GLY A 610 18.34 34.13 -22.23
N VAL A 611 19.14 35.18 -22.46
CA VAL A 611 19.54 36.13 -21.42
C VAL A 611 18.35 36.97 -20.95
N THR A 612 17.50 37.40 -21.86
CA THR A 612 16.22 38.05 -21.54
C THR A 612 15.09 37.39 -22.34
N TRP A 613 13.94 37.31 -21.73
CA TRP A 613 12.75 36.72 -22.35
C TRP A 613 11.61 37.73 -22.35
N GLU A 614 11.01 37.92 -23.52
CA GLU A 614 9.82 38.74 -23.74
C GLU A 614 8.62 37.83 -24.02
N ARG A 615 7.47 38.18 -23.44
CA ARG A 615 6.25 37.45 -23.71
C ARG A 615 5.53 38.07 -24.89
N GLU A 616 5.43 37.32 -25.94
CA GLU A 616 4.65 37.67 -27.10
C GLU A 616 3.20 37.19 -26.96
N MET A 617 2.26 38.04 -27.38
CA MET A 617 0.83 37.75 -27.37
C MET A 617 0.17 38.30 -28.59
N THR A 618 -0.52 37.47 -29.37
CA THR A 618 -1.25 37.88 -30.56
C THR A 618 -2.54 37.08 -30.73
N GLN A 619 -3.53 37.70 -31.38
CA GLN A 619 -4.73 36.99 -31.84
C GLN A 619 -4.50 36.42 -33.24
N ILE A 620 -4.85 35.15 -33.42
CA ILE A 620 -4.79 34.48 -34.70
C ILE A 620 -6.15 33.93 -35.08
N THR A 621 -6.44 33.92 -36.39
CA THR A 621 -7.64 33.31 -36.95
C THR A 621 -7.26 31.98 -37.59
N VAL A 622 -7.88 30.90 -37.13
CA VAL A 622 -7.77 29.56 -37.71
C VAL A 622 -8.98 29.32 -38.59
N SER A 623 -8.75 28.91 -39.83
CA SER A 623 -9.77 28.48 -40.79
C SER A 623 -9.58 27.00 -41.12
N SER A 624 -10.53 26.40 -41.82
CA SER A 624 -10.44 25.01 -42.29
C SER A 624 -9.25 24.75 -43.24
N THR A 625 -8.67 25.84 -43.83
CA THR A 625 -7.50 25.77 -44.71
C THR A 625 -6.18 26.11 -44.01
N SER A 626 -6.22 26.56 -42.76
CA SER A 626 -5.02 26.91 -41.99
C SER A 626 -4.23 25.65 -41.63
N LYS A 627 -2.99 25.55 -42.14
CA LYS A 627 -2.10 24.41 -41.84
C LYS A 627 -1.17 24.69 -40.69
N SER A 628 -0.66 25.90 -40.59
CA SER A 628 0.34 26.28 -39.59
C SER A 628 0.45 27.79 -39.39
N TYR A 629 1.14 28.21 -38.33
CA TYR A 629 1.48 29.60 -38.02
C TYR A 629 2.94 29.69 -37.60
N LEU A 630 3.69 30.65 -38.21
CA LEU A 630 5.12 30.82 -37.95
C LEU A 630 5.37 31.83 -36.84
N ILE A 631 6.23 31.48 -35.89
CA ILE A 631 6.69 32.35 -34.80
C ILE A 631 8.21 32.33 -34.68
N GLY A 632 8.78 33.35 -34.02
CA GLY A 632 10.22 33.51 -33.86
C GLY A 632 10.90 34.18 -35.05
N SER A 633 12.20 34.24 -35.03
CA SER A 633 13.11 34.76 -36.10
C SER A 633 14.24 33.75 -36.30
N THR A 634 15.05 33.91 -37.36
CA THR A 634 16.15 32.99 -37.65
C THR A 634 17.19 32.85 -36.54
N SER A 635 17.29 33.83 -35.65
CA SER A 635 18.25 33.88 -34.54
C SER A 635 17.59 33.76 -33.15
N SER A 636 16.27 33.90 -33.04
CA SER A 636 15.58 33.90 -31.75
C SER A 636 15.45 32.52 -31.14
N TYR A 637 15.36 32.50 -29.80
CA TYR A 637 14.87 31.35 -29.05
C TYR A 637 13.39 31.54 -28.78
N VAL A 638 12.63 30.44 -28.87
CA VAL A 638 11.20 30.37 -28.59
C VAL A 638 10.97 29.30 -27.52
N ASP A 639 10.09 29.61 -26.56
CA ASP A 639 9.74 28.71 -25.51
C ASP A 639 8.27 28.88 -25.08
N GLU A 640 7.69 27.84 -24.48
CA GLU A 640 6.38 27.86 -23.81
C GLU A 640 5.25 28.39 -24.70
N VAL A 641 5.04 27.74 -25.85
CA VAL A 641 4.01 28.14 -26.83
C VAL A 641 2.65 27.63 -26.36
N ARG A 642 1.64 28.53 -26.33
CA ARG A 642 0.24 28.22 -26.01
C ARG A 642 -0.68 28.81 -27.07
N VAL A 643 -1.63 28.01 -27.56
CA VAL A 643 -2.74 28.44 -28.40
C VAL A 643 -4.05 27.97 -27.77
N HIS A 644 -4.94 28.89 -27.53
CA HIS A 644 -6.27 28.57 -26.95
C HIS A 644 -7.28 29.71 -27.29
N PRO A 645 -8.60 29.43 -27.24
CA PRO A 645 -9.61 30.50 -27.36
C PRO A 645 -9.44 31.53 -26.22
N ALA A 646 -9.69 32.80 -26.50
CA ALA A 646 -9.57 33.87 -25.49
C ALA A 646 -10.44 33.64 -24.23
N ARG A 647 -11.53 32.89 -24.38
CA ARG A 647 -12.43 32.50 -23.28
C ARG A 647 -11.88 31.38 -22.39
N ALA A 648 -10.84 30.70 -22.81
CA ALA A 648 -10.27 29.56 -22.09
C ALA A 648 -9.19 29.99 -21.08
N LEU A 649 -9.10 29.27 -19.96
CA LEU A 649 -7.98 29.38 -19.03
C LEU A 649 -7.11 28.13 -19.23
N MET A 650 -5.85 28.35 -19.62
CA MET A 650 -4.88 27.28 -19.86
C MET A 650 -3.74 27.35 -18.82
N THR A 651 -3.50 26.22 -18.17
CA THR A 651 -2.34 26.01 -17.29
C THR A 651 -1.42 24.96 -17.90
N THR A 652 -0.12 25.13 -17.72
CA THR A 652 0.92 24.28 -18.31
C THR A 652 1.86 23.77 -17.24
N ALA A 653 2.45 22.62 -17.49
CA ALA A 653 3.50 22.03 -16.66
C ALA A 653 4.67 21.59 -17.57
N THR A 654 5.88 21.82 -17.11
CA THR A 654 7.12 21.39 -17.76
C THR A 654 7.83 20.36 -16.88
N TYR A 655 8.34 19.30 -17.47
CA TYR A 655 8.96 18.17 -16.77
C TYR A 655 10.41 17.95 -17.19
#